data_8841e20bd6772c8436767081c74a5aa5
#
_entry.id   8841e20bd6772c8436767081c74a5aa5
#
_cell.length_a   1.000
_cell.length_b   1.000
_cell.length_c   1.000
_cell.angle_alpha   90.00
_cell.angle_beta   90.00
_cell.angle_gamma   90.00
#
_symmetry.space_group_name_H-M   'P 1'
#
loop_
_entity.id
_entity.type
_entity.pdbx_description
1 polymer ?
#
loop_
_entity_poly.entity_id
_entity_poly.type
_entity_poly.pdbx_seq_one_letter_code
_entity_poly.pdbx_strand_id
1 'polypeptide(L)'
;YYKTIARINELEPTFEKMTDEQLKAKTEEFQRRLQGGENVFDIQVEAFATVREASKRVLGMRHFDVQLIGGIALHQGRIAEMKTGEGKTLVATLPSYLNALTGRGVHVVTVNDYLASRDAEWMGKIYRFLGLTVGCIQNHMDDRERKEAYACDITYGTNNEFGFDYLRDNMKYDVESLVQRGHYYAIVDEVDSILIDEARTPLIISGPSEEATDKYYIANDIIPKLQRGHKDEETKVTTGDYIVDEKNHSAVLTEQGIAKVEKLLGISNLYDPANMEILHCVEQALKAHTLYKRDHHYVVQDGQVIIVDDFTGRLMHGRRWSDGLHQAIEAKEGVKIERENQTLATITLQNYFRLYEKLAGMTGTAETEAEEFATVYNLDVIVIPTHKPMIRKDYPDVIYRTLEEKWDAVVKEIQEKYEKGQPILVGTVSVENSELISERLKKLGIPHNVLNAKYHAREAEIVAQAGRKGAVTIATNMAGRGTDILLGGNPEFLAREFLKRKEINPDEATPEQYEEALREAKAIVEKEHEEVVALGGLHILGTERHESRRIDNQLRGRAGRQGDPGSSRFIISLEDDLMRIFAGDKLRSMMKWLGMEKGVAIESKTVSKQIERAQKAVEARNFEARKYVLKYDDVMNKQRETIYGLRRRLLFEKDHREYLVGEHGVARDLLHDLTEMYLNPKVPRYNWDVDTYAAEIESIYGVDPAVDAGVDFKTMSPAEIEERIWQKAYANYEEKEKIIGAETLRAYERFIMLNIIDAQWKDHLLSIDHLRQGIGLVGYGQKDPLVEFKKQSFDMFQEMLDRIDINTVKALFNLQVVVRDEQEEIERIERLKRQKARRGAAAYTSAYEGVAAAGEESKKHTPFVRKQPKIKPNDPCFCGSGKKYKKCHGAES
;
A
#
# COMPACT_ATOMS: atom_id res chain seq x y z
N TYR A 1 8.09 20.04 -27.78
CA TYR A 1 7.89 18.65 -28.21
C TYR A 1 7.84 18.52 -29.75
N TYR A 2 7.15 19.40 -30.48
CA TYR A 2 6.98 19.28 -31.94
C TYR A 2 8.27 19.22 -32.74
N LYS A 3 9.32 19.95 -32.31
CA LYS A 3 10.64 19.89 -32.96
C LYS A 3 11.29 18.51 -32.83
N THR A 4 11.16 17.89 -31.68
CA THR A 4 11.67 16.54 -31.42
C THR A 4 10.91 15.51 -32.24
N ILE A 5 9.57 15.64 -32.33
CA ILE A 5 8.72 14.78 -33.14
C ILE A 5 9.04 14.87 -34.61
N ALA A 6 9.26 16.08 -35.13
CA ALA A 6 9.68 16.28 -36.52
C ALA A 6 10.97 15.52 -36.86
N ARG A 7 11.96 15.57 -35.93
CA ARG A 7 13.21 14.81 -36.09
C ARG A 7 13.00 13.30 -36.06
N ILE A 8 12.10 12.80 -35.18
CA ILE A 8 11.73 11.38 -35.12
C ILE A 8 11.07 10.95 -36.45
N ASN A 9 10.19 11.79 -37.01
CA ASN A 9 9.52 11.52 -38.28
C ASN A 9 10.49 11.54 -39.44
N GLU A 10 11.51 12.43 -39.43
CA GLU A 10 12.57 12.46 -40.46
C GLU A 10 13.42 11.19 -40.46
N LEU A 11 13.59 10.54 -39.30
CA LEU A 11 14.36 9.30 -39.20
C LEU A 11 13.56 8.06 -39.61
N GLU A 12 12.21 8.12 -39.59
CA GLU A 12 11.34 6.96 -39.82
C GLU A 12 11.67 6.21 -41.09
N PRO A 13 11.85 6.85 -42.28
CA PRO A 13 12.18 6.14 -43.53
C PRO A 13 13.55 5.42 -43.48
N THR A 14 14.44 5.89 -42.63
CA THR A 14 15.76 5.26 -42.43
C THR A 14 15.62 3.98 -41.60
N PHE A 15 14.85 4.03 -40.54
CA PHE A 15 14.60 2.88 -39.68
C PHE A 15 13.73 1.80 -40.35
N GLU A 16 12.77 2.19 -41.18
CA GLU A 16 11.99 1.24 -42.01
C GLU A 16 12.84 0.36 -42.93
N LYS A 17 13.96 0.87 -43.43
CA LYS A 17 14.88 0.15 -44.32
C LYS A 17 15.87 -0.76 -43.58
N MET A 18 15.99 -0.65 -42.26
CA MET A 18 16.88 -1.49 -41.46
C MET A 18 16.35 -2.93 -41.38
N THR A 19 17.28 -3.88 -41.39
CA THR A 19 16.92 -5.27 -41.06
C THR A 19 16.62 -5.43 -39.54
N ASP A 20 16.01 -6.53 -39.18
CA ASP A 20 15.71 -6.79 -37.75
C ASP A 20 16.99 -6.84 -36.89
N GLU A 21 18.09 -7.40 -37.46
CA GLU A 21 19.38 -7.47 -36.80
C GLU A 21 19.99 -6.08 -36.63
N GLN A 22 19.86 -5.21 -37.64
CA GLN A 22 20.33 -3.82 -37.56
C GLN A 22 19.55 -3.01 -36.53
N LEU A 23 18.24 -3.24 -36.45
CA LEU A 23 17.36 -2.58 -35.45
C LEU A 23 17.70 -3.04 -34.04
N LYS A 24 17.91 -4.33 -33.79
CA LYS A 24 18.37 -4.89 -32.51
C LYS A 24 19.73 -4.35 -32.08
N ALA A 25 20.67 -4.24 -33.03
CA ALA A 25 22.02 -3.72 -32.79
C ALA A 25 22.02 -2.26 -32.30
N LYS A 26 20.94 -1.49 -32.54
CA LYS A 26 20.80 -0.14 -31.99
C LYS A 26 20.84 -0.07 -30.50
N THR A 27 20.29 -1.09 -29.80
CA THR A 27 20.31 -1.17 -28.33
C THR A 27 21.75 -1.19 -27.80
N GLU A 28 22.62 -2.03 -28.39
CA GLU A 28 24.03 -2.09 -27.98
C GLU A 28 24.80 -0.82 -28.37
N GLU A 29 24.46 -0.20 -29.48
CA GLU A 29 25.01 1.08 -29.90
C GLU A 29 24.69 2.17 -28.90
N PHE A 30 23.43 2.31 -28.48
CA PHE A 30 23.01 3.30 -27.48
C PHE A 30 23.63 3.06 -26.12
N GLN A 31 23.69 1.82 -25.66
CA GLN A 31 24.37 1.48 -24.41
C GLN A 31 25.84 1.87 -24.40
N ARG A 32 26.56 1.60 -25.51
CA ARG A 32 27.96 2.03 -25.65
C ARG A 32 28.14 3.55 -25.68
N ARG A 33 27.21 4.28 -26.32
CA ARG A 33 27.22 5.76 -26.32
C ARG A 33 27.00 6.33 -24.93
N LEU A 34 26.06 5.76 -24.16
CA LEU A 34 25.84 6.15 -22.78
C LEU A 34 27.06 5.85 -21.89
N GLN A 35 27.70 4.69 -22.05
CA GLN A 35 28.95 4.35 -21.37
C GLN A 35 30.08 5.28 -21.76
N GLY A 36 30.07 5.80 -23.00
CA GLY A 36 31.00 6.81 -23.51
C GLY A 36 30.75 8.23 -22.98
N GLY A 37 29.71 8.45 -22.16
CA GLY A 37 29.42 9.73 -21.51
C GLY A 37 28.35 10.59 -22.21
N GLU A 38 27.69 10.10 -23.28
CA GLU A 38 26.48 10.76 -23.81
C GLU A 38 25.35 10.71 -22.82
N ASN A 39 24.46 11.73 -22.85
CA ASN A 39 23.29 11.78 -21.98
C ASN A 39 22.12 11.03 -22.64
N VAL A 40 21.22 10.50 -21.82
CA VAL A 40 19.97 9.84 -22.25
C VAL A 40 19.13 10.76 -23.14
N PHE A 41 19.18 12.06 -22.95
CA PHE A 41 18.47 13.04 -23.78
C PHE A 41 19.07 13.15 -25.21
N ASP A 42 20.37 12.89 -25.38
CA ASP A 42 21.03 13.01 -26.69
C ASP A 42 20.60 11.89 -27.65
N ILE A 43 20.34 10.71 -27.11
CA ILE A 43 19.89 9.52 -27.87
C ILE A 43 18.38 9.40 -27.99
N GLN A 44 17.59 10.26 -27.33
CA GLN A 44 16.13 10.16 -27.22
C GLN A 44 15.44 10.05 -28.59
N VAL A 45 15.85 10.86 -29.56
CA VAL A 45 15.22 10.92 -30.90
C VAL A 45 15.39 9.59 -31.63
N GLU A 46 16.60 9.05 -31.63
CA GLU A 46 16.93 7.78 -32.28
C GLU A 46 16.30 6.60 -31.55
N ALA A 47 16.33 6.61 -30.22
CA ALA A 47 15.71 5.56 -29.39
C ALA A 47 14.18 5.47 -29.59
N PHE A 48 13.51 6.63 -29.67
CA PHE A 48 12.07 6.65 -29.93
C PHE A 48 11.73 6.19 -31.33
N ALA A 49 12.55 6.56 -32.35
CA ALA A 49 12.40 6.03 -33.71
C ALA A 49 12.59 4.51 -33.75
N THR A 50 13.56 3.97 -33.00
CA THR A 50 13.79 2.53 -32.84
C THR A 50 12.57 1.80 -32.27
N VAL A 51 12.02 2.29 -31.15
CA VAL A 51 10.84 1.67 -30.53
C VAL A 51 9.61 1.76 -31.42
N ARG A 52 9.42 2.89 -32.11
CA ARG A 52 8.30 3.09 -33.04
C ARG A 52 8.32 2.06 -34.16
N GLU A 53 9.47 1.83 -34.76
CA GLU A 53 9.64 0.83 -35.83
C GLU A 53 9.50 -0.60 -35.28
N ALA A 54 10.13 -0.91 -34.15
CA ALA A 54 9.98 -2.21 -33.49
C ALA A 54 8.52 -2.53 -33.16
N SER A 55 7.78 -1.57 -32.61
CA SER A 55 6.35 -1.71 -32.30
C SER A 55 5.51 -1.99 -33.56
N LYS A 56 5.82 -1.31 -34.67
CA LYS A 56 5.17 -1.51 -35.95
C LYS A 56 5.38 -2.93 -36.48
N ARG A 57 6.64 -3.44 -36.39
CA ARG A 57 6.97 -4.81 -36.84
C ARG A 57 6.37 -5.89 -35.96
N VAL A 58 6.50 -5.73 -34.65
CA VAL A 58 6.16 -6.82 -33.70
C VAL A 58 4.67 -6.88 -33.38
N LEU A 59 4.03 -5.71 -33.22
CA LEU A 59 2.62 -5.59 -32.80
C LEU A 59 1.71 -5.08 -33.92
N GLY A 60 2.22 -4.61 -35.03
CA GLY A 60 1.46 -3.91 -36.06
C GLY A 60 1.00 -2.51 -35.64
N MET A 61 1.55 -1.98 -34.53
CA MET A 61 1.14 -0.72 -33.94
C MET A 61 2.20 0.36 -34.11
N ARG A 62 1.91 1.36 -34.94
CA ARG A 62 2.78 2.53 -35.10
C ARG A 62 2.36 3.61 -34.12
N HIS A 63 3.27 4.14 -33.30
CA HIS A 63 3.00 5.27 -32.41
C HIS A 63 2.57 6.51 -33.20
N PHE A 64 1.48 7.14 -32.79
CA PHE A 64 1.06 8.42 -33.31
C PHE A 64 1.89 9.57 -32.76
N ASP A 65 1.90 10.72 -33.43
CA ASP A 65 2.66 11.89 -33.01
C ASP A 65 2.25 12.38 -31.61
N VAL A 66 0.96 12.32 -31.28
CA VAL A 66 0.46 12.64 -29.94
C VAL A 66 0.98 11.66 -28.87
N GLN A 67 1.16 10.41 -29.23
CA GLN A 67 1.75 9.40 -28.34
C GLN A 67 3.26 9.65 -28.11
N LEU A 68 3.96 10.16 -29.11
CA LEU A 68 5.35 10.61 -28.94
C LEU A 68 5.44 11.80 -27.96
N ILE A 69 4.48 12.73 -27.96
CA ILE A 69 4.38 13.79 -26.94
C ILE A 69 4.30 13.17 -25.55
N GLY A 70 3.42 12.17 -25.38
CA GLY A 70 3.27 11.42 -24.13
C GLY A 70 4.58 10.76 -23.69
N GLY A 71 5.26 10.08 -24.59
CA GLY A 71 6.55 9.45 -24.29
C GLY A 71 7.63 10.45 -23.85
N ILE A 72 7.68 11.63 -24.49
CA ILE A 72 8.62 12.71 -24.12
C ILE A 72 8.27 13.27 -22.75
N ALA A 73 6.99 13.51 -22.46
CA ALA A 73 6.53 14.02 -21.16
C ALA A 73 6.89 13.04 -20.03
N LEU A 74 6.65 11.74 -20.23
CA LEU A 74 7.02 10.69 -19.27
C LEU A 74 8.56 10.62 -19.08
N HIS A 75 9.33 10.70 -20.17
CA HIS A 75 10.79 10.73 -20.06
C HIS A 75 11.29 11.92 -19.25
N GLN A 76 10.62 13.06 -19.32
CA GLN A 76 10.95 14.27 -18.55
C GLN A 76 10.53 14.21 -17.08
N GLY A 77 9.96 13.09 -16.60
CA GLY A 77 9.47 12.98 -15.23
C GLY A 77 8.20 13.79 -14.99
N ARG A 78 7.25 13.75 -15.92
CA ARG A 78 5.96 14.46 -15.82
C ARG A 78 4.79 13.48 -15.92
N ILE A 79 3.60 13.97 -15.60
CA ILE A 79 2.36 13.22 -15.80
C ILE A 79 1.82 13.53 -17.20
N ALA A 80 1.65 12.48 -18.00
CA ALA A 80 0.99 12.55 -19.28
C ALA A 80 -0.52 12.30 -19.10
N GLU A 81 -1.34 13.35 -19.14
CA GLU A 81 -2.77 13.16 -19.22
C GLU A 81 -3.18 12.86 -20.66
N MET A 82 -3.48 11.59 -20.91
CA MET A 82 -4.00 11.11 -22.19
C MET A 82 -5.36 10.48 -21.98
N LYS A 83 -6.34 10.90 -22.74
CA LYS A 83 -7.71 10.38 -22.62
C LYS A 83 -7.71 8.86 -22.73
N THR A 84 -8.67 8.23 -22.07
CA THR A 84 -8.80 6.77 -22.07
C THR A 84 -8.98 6.26 -23.51
N GLY A 85 -8.28 5.17 -23.87
CA GLY A 85 -8.28 4.64 -25.23
C GLY A 85 -7.25 5.24 -26.18
N GLU A 86 -6.44 6.24 -25.78
CA GLU A 86 -5.36 6.81 -26.61
C GLU A 86 -4.05 6.00 -26.58
N GLY A 87 -4.06 4.77 -26.02
CA GLY A 87 -2.92 3.87 -26.07
C GLY A 87 -1.79 4.17 -25.08
N LYS A 88 -2.10 4.60 -23.84
CA LYS A 88 -1.13 4.89 -22.78
C LYS A 88 -0.12 3.75 -22.58
N THR A 89 -0.59 2.50 -22.55
CA THR A 89 0.27 1.31 -22.39
C THR A 89 1.37 1.25 -23.46
N LEU A 90 1.02 1.58 -24.72
CA LEU A 90 2.00 1.63 -25.82
C LEU A 90 2.96 2.82 -25.67
N VAL A 91 2.45 3.97 -25.21
CA VAL A 91 3.27 5.18 -24.97
C VAL A 91 4.36 4.92 -23.95
N ALA A 92 4.05 4.18 -22.89
CA ALA A 92 5.02 3.83 -21.84
C ALA A 92 6.22 3.06 -22.37
N THR A 93 6.12 2.39 -23.53
CA THR A 93 7.24 1.64 -24.13
C THR A 93 8.39 2.55 -24.55
N LEU A 94 8.11 3.77 -24.98
CA LEU A 94 9.10 4.75 -25.43
C LEU A 94 10.08 5.15 -24.30
N PRO A 95 9.61 5.73 -23.19
CA PRO A 95 10.50 6.10 -22.10
C PRO A 95 11.04 4.89 -21.33
N SER A 96 10.30 3.77 -21.27
CA SER A 96 10.81 2.55 -20.62
C SER A 96 12.05 2.02 -21.32
N TYR A 97 11.99 1.87 -22.64
CA TYR A 97 13.15 1.46 -23.43
C TYR A 97 14.33 2.42 -23.23
N LEU A 98 14.10 3.72 -23.45
CA LEU A 98 15.14 4.73 -23.37
C LEU A 98 15.87 4.74 -22.00
N ASN A 99 15.12 4.66 -20.92
CA ASN A 99 15.72 4.69 -19.58
C ASN A 99 16.31 3.32 -19.17
N ALA A 100 15.79 2.21 -19.70
CA ALA A 100 16.34 0.87 -19.47
C ALA A 100 17.77 0.71 -20.06
N LEU A 101 18.10 1.46 -21.11
CA LEU A 101 19.45 1.47 -21.68
C LEU A 101 20.56 1.85 -20.70
N THR A 102 20.21 2.53 -19.60
CA THR A 102 21.16 2.86 -18.53
C THR A 102 21.60 1.67 -17.68
N GLY A 103 20.91 0.52 -17.79
CA GLY A 103 21.13 -0.67 -16.96
C GLY A 103 20.71 -0.55 -15.50
N ARG A 104 20.07 0.56 -15.11
CA ARG A 104 19.70 0.86 -13.71
C ARG A 104 18.34 0.31 -13.31
N GLY A 105 17.58 -0.24 -14.24
CA GLY A 105 16.23 -0.79 -14.04
C GLY A 105 15.13 0.26 -14.13
N VAL A 106 14.04 -0.13 -14.80
CA VAL A 106 12.83 0.68 -14.96
C VAL A 106 11.64 -0.08 -14.35
N HIS A 107 10.86 0.56 -13.52
CA HIS A 107 9.66 -0.01 -12.94
C HIS A 107 8.41 0.57 -13.61
N VAL A 108 7.53 -0.29 -14.08
CA VAL A 108 6.22 0.09 -14.61
C VAL A 108 5.16 -0.39 -13.62
N VAL A 109 4.52 0.57 -12.97
CA VAL A 109 3.60 0.33 -11.86
C VAL A 109 2.17 0.37 -12.36
N THR A 110 1.40 -0.67 -12.05
CA THR A 110 -0.01 -0.81 -12.42
C THR A 110 -0.92 -0.97 -11.19
N VAL A 111 -2.22 -0.89 -11.38
CA VAL A 111 -3.19 -0.96 -10.27
C VAL A 111 -3.54 -2.37 -9.81
N ASN A 112 -3.24 -3.41 -10.60
CA ASN A 112 -3.51 -4.81 -10.23
C ASN A 112 -2.59 -5.79 -10.97
N ASP A 113 -2.49 -7.02 -10.43
CA ASP A 113 -1.62 -8.08 -10.96
C ASP A 113 -2.00 -8.53 -12.37
N TYR A 114 -3.30 -8.51 -12.71
CA TYR A 114 -3.77 -8.86 -14.05
C TYR A 114 -3.21 -7.89 -15.11
N LEU A 115 -3.31 -6.59 -14.88
CA LEU A 115 -2.76 -5.58 -15.78
C LEU A 115 -1.25 -5.65 -15.86
N ALA A 116 -0.56 -5.86 -14.73
CA ALA A 116 0.88 -6.02 -14.69
C ALA A 116 1.35 -7.18 -15.58
N SER A 117 0.73 -8.35 -15.44
CA SER A 117 1.05 -9.54 -16.23
C SER A 117 0.70 -9.36 -17.71
N ARG A 118 -0.50 -8.86 -18.01
CA ARG A 118 -0.95 -8.60 -19.39
C ARG A 118 0.00 -7.64 -20.12
N ASP A 119 0.32 -6.52 -19.49
CA ASP A 119 1.11 -5.46 -20.11
C ASP A 119 2.59 -5.87 -20.23
N ALA A 120 3.12 -6.61 -19.26
CA ALA A 120 4.46 -7.19 -19.33
C ALA A 120 4.59 -8.20 -20.48
N GLU A 121 3.57 -9.03 -20.71
CA GLU A 121 3.56 -9.98 -21.80
C GLU A 121 3.39 -9.28 -23.16
N TRP A 122 2.44 -8.36 -23.26
CA TRP A 122 2.09 -7.68 -24.51
C TRP A 122 3.18 -6.72 -24.97
N MET A 123 3.58 -5.76 -24.13
CA MET A 123 4.62 -4.78 -24.43
C MET A 123 6.02 -5.40 -24.37
N GLY A 124 6.19 -6.44 -23.57
CA GLY A 124 7.43 -7.20 -23.49
C GLY A 124 7.91 -7.78 -24.82
N LYS A 125 7.01 -8.01 -25.79
CA LYS A 125 7.38 -8.44 -27.15
C LYS A 125 8.27 -7.40 -27.84
N ILE A 126 8.00 -6.10 -27.66
CA ILE A 126 8.81 -5.00 -28.22
C ILE A 126 10.19 -4.98 -27.56
N TYR A 127 10.24 -5.04 -26.23
CA TYR A 127 11.50 -4.97 -25.49
C TYR A 127 12.41 -6.16 -25.78
N ARG A 128 11.85 -7.38 -25.76
CA ARG A 128 12.60 -8.60 -26.09
C ARG A 128 13.09 -8.61 -27.53
N PHE A 129 12.28 -8.09 -28.45
CA PHE A 129 12.73 -7.92 -29.85
C PHE A 129 13.94 -7.01 -29.95
N LEU A 130 14.00 -5.95 -29.14
CA LEU A 130 15.12 -5.01 -29.07
C LEU A 130 16.28 -5.49 -28.17
N GLY A 131 16.19 -6.71 -27.59
CA GLY A 131 17.26 -7.29 -26.79
C GLY A 131 17.24 -6.93 -25.30
N LEU A 132 16.17 -6.31 -24.78
CA LEU A 132 16.00 -6.04 -23.36
C LEU A 132 15.22 -7.15 -22.67
N THR A 133 15.47 -7.32 -21.37
CA THR A 133 14.80 -8.28 -20.50
C THR A 133 13.61 -7.65 -19.78
N VAL A 134 12.55 -8.45 -19.57
CA VAL A 134 11.29 -8.01 -18.93
C VAL A 134 10.88 -8.99 -17.87
N GLY A 135 10.68 -8.49 -16.66
CA GLY A 135 10.14 -9.22 -15.52
C GLY A 135 8.77 -8.68 -15.10
N CYS A 136 8.02 -9.50 -14.39
CA CYS A 136 6.76 -9.10 -13.76
C CYS A 136 6.72 -9.70 -12.35
N ILE A 137 6.53 -8.86 -11.34
CA ILE A 137 6.35 -9.30 -9.96
C ILE A 137 4.85 -9.47 -9.65
N GLN A 138 4.53 -10.55 -8.95
CA GLN A 138 3.18 -10.90 -8.55
C GLN A 138 3.16 -11.39 -7.10
N ASN A 139 1.99 -11.40 -6.48
CA ASN A 139 1.82 -11.71 -5.06
C ASN A 139 2.27 -13.12 -4.65
N HIS A 140 2.14 -14.11 -5.54
CA HIS A 140 2.46 -15.53 -5.26
C HIS A 140 3.93 -15.89 -5.43
N MET A 141 4.78 -14.95 -5.91
CA MET A 141 6.20 -15.21 -6.19
C MET A 141 7.03 -15.27 -4.92
N ASP A 142 8.00 -16.18 -4.88
CA ASP A 142 9.01 -16.24 -3.84
C ASP A 142 10.12 -15.17 -4.02
N ASP A 143 11.02 -15.05 -3.03
CA ASP A 143 12.11 -14.05 -3.05
C ASP A 143 13.08 -14.25 -4.22
N ARG A 144 13.30 -15.50 -4.65
CA ARG A 144 14.19 -15.80 -5.77
C ARG A 144 13.58 -15.37 -7.09
N GLU A 145 12.34 -15.72 -7.32
CA GLU A 145 11.59 -15.31 -8.52
C GLU A 145 11.48 -13.78 -8.61
N ARG A 146 11.23 -13.11 -7.47
CA ARG A 146 11.22 -11.65 -7.39
C ARG A 146 12.57 -11.05 -7.73
N LYS A 147 13.65 -11.60 -7.19
CA LYS A 147 15.02 -11.15 -7.49
C LYS A 147 15.36 -11.28 -8.98
N GLU A 148 14.98 -12.38 -9.60
CA GLU A 148 15.15 -12.58 -11.04
C GLU A 148 14.33 -11.57 -11.85
N ALA A 149 13.10 -11.25 -11.43
CA ALA A 149 12.26 -10.25 -12.08
C ALA A 149 12.84 -8.82 -11.93
N TYR A 150 13.35 -8.45 -10.76
CA TYR A 150 14.01 -7.15 -10.55
C TYR A 150 15.36 -7.05 -11.25
N ALA A 151 16.02 -8.16 -11.55
CA ALA A 151 17.26 -8.17 -12.32
C ALA A 151 17.05 -7.84 -13.80
N CYS A 152 15.81 -7.92 -14.30
CA CYS A 152 15.46 -7.51 -15.66
C CYS A 152 15.62 -6.00 -15.86
N ASP A 153 15.77 -5.58 -17.13
CA ASP A 153 15.89 -4.17 -17.49
C ASP A 153 14.61 -3.39 -17.20
N ILE A 154 13.45 -4.03 -17.37
CA ILE A 154 12.13 -3.46 -17.11
C ILE A 154 11.33 -4.45 -16.27
N THR A 155 10.78 -3.95 -15.14
CA THR A 155 9.98 -4.76 -14.23
C THR A 155 8.58 -4.17 -14.09
N TYR A 156 7.56 -4.98 -14.38
CA TYR A 156 6.15 -4.65 -14.16
C TYR A 156 5.70 -5.18 -12.79
N GLY A 157 4.77 -4.48 -12.17
CA GLY A 157 4.17 -4.91 -10.90
C GLY A 157 3.14 -3.93 -10.38
N THR A 158 2.50 -4.25 -9.26
CA THR A 158 1.59 -3.33 -8.59
C THR A 158 2.32 -2.43 -7.61
N ASN A 159 1.73 -1.27 -7.31
CA ASN A 159 2.23 -0.35 -6.29
C ASN A 159 2.47 -1.04 -4.94
N ASN A 160 1.57 -1.94 -4.55
CA ASN A 160 1.66 -2.68 -3.30
C ASN A 160 2.86 -3.64 -3.29
N GLU A 161 3.05 -4.41 -4.36
CA GLU A 161 4.16 -5.36 -4.44
C GLU A 161 5.52 -4.65 -4.39
N PHE A 162 5.69 -3.56 -5.15
CA PHE A 162 6.91 -2.75 -5.09
C PHE A 162 7.18 -2.18 -3.70
N GLY A 163 6.14 -1.65 -3.04
CA GLY A 163 6.28 -1.05 -1.72
C GLY A 163 6.51 -2.09 -0.63
N PHE A 164 5.82 -3.24 -0.68
CA PHE A 164 6.06 -4.32 0.28
C PHE A 164 7.44 -4.98 0.09
N ASP A 165 7.93 -5.11 -1.14
CA ASP A 165 9.29 -5.59 -1.37
C ASP A 165 10.35 -4.66 -0.80
N TYR A 166 10.14 -3.34 -0.90
CA TYR A 166 10.99 -2.35 -0.24
C TYR A 166 11.00 -2.53 1.28
N LEU A 167 9.84 -2.69 1.91
CA LEU A 167 9.75 -2.92 3.34
C LEU A 167 10.41 -4.25 3.74
N ARG A 168 10.16 -5.33 2.99
CA ARG A 168 10.79 -6.64 3.23
C ARG A 168 12.31 -6.58 3.13
N ASP A 169 12.83 -5.93 2.11
CA ASP A 169 14.28 -5.77 1.93
C ASP A 169 14.94 -5.05 3.11
N ASN A 170 14.25 -4.06 3.70
CA ASN A 170 14.74 -3.37 4.88
C ASN A 170 14.60 -4.19 6.19
N MET A 171 14.08 -5.40 6.13
CA MET A 171 14.02 -6.35 7.25
C MET A 171 14.93 -7.57 7.07
N LYS A 172 15.64 -7.68 5.94
CA LYS A 172 16.57 -8.79 5.61
C LYS A 172 17.88 -8.69 6.39
N TYR A 173 18.53 -9.84 6.63
CA TYR A 173 19.78 -9.95 7.42
C TYR A 173 21.03 -10.22 6.58
N ASP A 174 20.87 -10.38 5.27
CA ASP A 174 21.99 -10.57 4.34
C ASP A 174 21.71 -9.94 2.98
N VAL A 175 22.78 -9.59 2.26
CA VAL A 175 22.71 -8.90 0.95
C VAL A 175 22.16 -9.82 -0.13
N GLU A 176 22.39 -11.12 -0.04
CA GLU A 176 21.98 -12.07 -1.07
C GLU A 176 20.46 -12.26 -1.12
N SER A 177 19.79 -12.04 0.00
CA SER A 177 18.33 -12.13 0.12
C SER A 177 17.60 -10.88 -0.36
N LEU A 178 18.29 -9.76 -0.61
CA LEU A 178 17.68 -8.55 -1.14
C LEU A 178 17.17 -8.79 -2.55
N VAL A 179 15.96 -8.31 -2.84
CA VAL A 179 15.32 -8.50 -4.15
C VAL A 179 15.42 -7.26 -5.04
N GLN A 180 15.29 -6.05 -4.48
CA GLN A 180 15.33 -4.80 -5.23
C GLN A 180 16.76 -4.30 -5.45
N ARG A 181 17.04 -3.74 -6.65
CA ARG A 181 18.35 -3.17 -7.01
C ARG A 181 18.46 -1.68 -6.65
N GLY A 182 17.35 -0.94 -6.69
CA GLY A 182 17.30 0.50 -6.46
C GLY A 182 16.05 1.12 -7.09
N HIS A 183 15.94 2.45 -6.96
CA HIS A 183 14.77 3.22 -7.38
C HIS A 183 15.20 4.30 -8.38
N TYR A 184 15.52 3.88 -9.60
CA TYR A 184 15.98 4.81 -10.64
C TYR A 184 14.83 5.52 -11.33
N TYR A 185 13.98 4.77 -12.05
CA TYR A 185 12.89 5.35 -12.82
C TYR A 185 11.61 4.53 -12.65
N ALA A 186 10.51 5.21 -12.34
CA ALA A 186 9.19 4.60 -12.33
C ALA A 186 8.21 5.33 -13.23
N ILE A 187 7.39 4.56 -13.94
CA ILE A 187 6.21 5.03 -14.66
C ILE A 187 5.01 4.45 -13.95
N VAL A 188 4.13 5.31 -13.43
CA VAL A 188 2.92 4.91 -12.73
C VAL A 188 1.73 5.03 -13.67
N ASP A 189 1.15 3.88 -14.06
CA ASP A 189 -0.09 3.85 -14.83
C ASP A 189 -1.28 4.10 -13.90
N GLU A 190 -2.30 4.80 -14.40
CA GLU A 190 -3.42 5.28 -13.61
C GLU A 190 -2.93 6.02 -12.34
N VAL A 191 -2.00 6.95 -12.54
CA VAL A 191 -1.27 7.66 -11.48
C VAL A 191 -2.18 8.36 -10.48
N ASP A 192 -3.33 8.82 -10.89
CA ASP A 192 -4.35 9.43 -10.04
C ASP A 192 -5.00 8.42 -9.07
N SER A 193 -5.16 7.16 -9.47
CA SER A 193 -5.62 6.12 -8.55
C SER A 193 -4.58 5.81 -7.49
N ILE A 194 -3.35 5.57 -7.92
CA ILE A 194 -2.28 5.10 -7.05
C ILE A 194 -1.81 6.22 -6.11
N LEU A 195 -1.53 7.41 -6.65
CA LEU A 195 -0.93 8.50 -5.88
C LEU A 195 -1.94 9.40 -5.14
N ILE A 196 -3.23 9.32 -5.47
CA ILE A 196 -4.27 10.10 -4.79
C ILE A 196 -5.24 9.20 -4.02
N ASP A 197 -5.92 8.25 -4.70
CA ASP A 197 -6.98 7.46 -4.05
C ASP A 197 -6.42 6.43 -3.07
N GLU A 198 -5.46 5.63 -3.50
CA GLU A 198 -4.85 4.58 -2.68
C GLU A 198 -3.85 5.14 -1.66
N ALA A 199 -3.31 6.33 -1.91
CA ALA A 199 -2.34 6.98 -1.04
C ALA A 199 -2.95 7.57 0.27
N ARG A 200 -4.14 7.14 0.67
CA ARG A 200 -4.80 7.49 1.94
C ARG A 200 -4.30 6.65 3.10
N THR A 201 -3.86 5.43 2.83
CA THR A 201 -3.39 4.48 3.84
C THR A 201 -1.94 4.09 3.56
N PRO A 202 -1.10 3.97 4.60
CA PRO A 202 0.25 3.47 4.44
C PRO A 202 0.28 1.97 4.16
N LEU A 203 1.38 1.50 3.59
CA LEU A 203 1.73 0.09 3.54
C LEU A 203 2.30 -0.30 4.90
N ILE A 204 1.79 -1.36 5.50
CA ILE A 204 2.16 -1.81 6.83
C ILE A 204 2.47 -3.30 6.79
N ILE A 205 3.63 -3.69 7.30
CA ILE A 205 3.94 -5.06 7.67
C ILE A 205 3.78 -5.17 9.20
N SER A 206 2.90 -6.05 9.65
CA SER A 206 2.65 -6.29 11.06
C SER A 206 2.98 -7.73 11.46
N GLY A 207 3.28 -7.94 12.73
CA GLY A 207 3.50 -9.24 13.32
C GLY A 207 2.91 -9.32 14.71
N PRO A 208 2.81 -10.53 15.32
CA PRO A 208 2.23 -10.68 16.64
C PRO A 208 3.10 -9.97 17.69
N SER A 209 2.46 -9.16 18.53
CA SER A 209 3.09 -8.53 19.70
C SER A 209 3.37 -9.55 20.79
N GLU A 210 4.38 -9.29 21.62
CA GLU A 210 4.69 -10.08 22.81
C GLU A 210 3.91 -9.61 24.05
N GLU A 211 3.11 -8.54 23.95
CA GLU A 211 2.45 -7.91 25.08
C GLU A 211 1.29 -8.72 25.67
N ALA A 212 1.11 -8.56 26.98
CA ALA A 212 0.14 -9.31 27.77
C ALA A 212 -1.30 -8.80 27.50
N THR A 213 -2.20 -9.71 27.13
CA THR A 213 -3.63 -9.46 26.90
C THR A 213 -4.44 -9.20 28.18
N ASP A 214 -3.82 -9.39 29.34
CA ASP A 214 -4.51 -9.33 30.65
C ASP A 214 -5.12 -7.96 30.97
N LYS A 215 -4.52 -6.88 30.50
CA LYS A 215 -4.97 -5.49 30.71
C LYS A 215 -6.35 -5.23 30.09
N TYR A 216 -6.67 -5.86 28.96
CA TYR A 216 -7.98 -5.74 28.34
C TYR A 216 -9.09 -6.38 29.17
N TYR A 217 -8.82 -7.51 29.85
CA TYR A 217 -9.78 -8.13 30.78
C TYR A 217 -10.01 -7.24 32.00
N ILE A 218 -8.95 -6.66 32.57
CA ILE A 218 -9.05 -5.72 33.69
C ILE A 218 -9.86 -4.49 33.29
N ALA A 219 -9.59 -3.90 32.15
CA ALA A 219 -10.34 -2.76 31.62
C ALA A 219 -11.82 -3.13 31.38
N ASN A 220 -12.09 -4.30 30.78
CA ASN A 220 -13.44 -4.78 30.53
C ASN A 220 -14.30 -4.91 31.81
N ASP A 221 -13.69 -5.39 32.90
CA ASP A 221 -14.38 -5.57 34.19
C ASP A 221 -14.76 -4.26 34.90
N ILE A 222 -14.13 -3.15 34.49
CA ILE A 222 -14.38 -1.82 35.06
C ILE A 222 -15.58 -1.14 34.40
N ILE A 223 -15.74 -1.27 33.08
CA ILE A 223 -16.75 -0.51 32.33
C ILE A 223 -18.20 -0.73 32.84
N PRO A 224 -18.65 -1.96 33.16
CA PRO A 224 -20.01 -2.16 33.67
C PRO A 224 -20.27 -1.47 35.03
N LYS A 225 -19.23 -1.07 35.77
CA LYS A 225 -19.33 -0.37 37.05
C LYS A 225 -19.48 1.15 36.90
N LEU A 226 -19.30 1.67 35.67
CA LEU A 226 -19.43 3.08 35.33
C LEU A 226 -20.85 3.42 34.89
N GLN A 227 -21.29 4.65 35.17
CA GLN A 227 -22.62 5.14 34.81
C GLN A 227 -22.52 6.13 33.62
N ARG A 228 -23.39 5.92 32.62
CA ARG A 228 -23.49 6.86 31.49
C ARG A 228 -24.03 8.20 31.99
N GLY A 229 -23.34 9.26 31.59
CA GLY A 229 -23.72 10.64 31.91
C GLY A 229 -24.40 11.32 30.74
N HIS A 230 -24.86 12.52 30.99
CA HIS A 230 -25.44 13.41 29.96
C HIS A 230 -24.80 14.81 30.07
N LYS A 231 -24.57 15.45 28.92
CA LYS A 231 -24.11 16.83 28.85
C LYS A 231 -25.32 17.72 28.57
N ASP A 232 -25.65 18.58 29.47
CA ASP A 232 -26.69 19.58 29.27
C ASP A 232 -26.14 20.69 28.34
N GLU A 233 -26.78 20.92 27.20
CA GLU A 233 -26.35 21.90 26.18
C GLU A 233 -26.50 23.35 26.67
N GLU A 234 -27.47 23.65 27.57
CA GLU A 234 -27.71 24.99 28.09
C GLU A 234 -26.78 25.33 29.25
N THR A 235 -26.60 24.43 30.20
CA THR A 235 -25.84 24.71 31.44
C THR A 235 -24.36 24.30 31.34
N LYS A 236 -23.96 23.54 30.29
CA LYS A 236 -22.63 22.92 30.10
C LYS A 236 -22.20 21.98 31.25
N VAL A 237 -23.09 21.65 32.12
CA VAL A 237 -22.82 20.72 33.25
C VAL A 237 -22.83 19.31 32.75
N THR A 238 -21.78 18.57 33.11
CA THR A 238 -21.60 17.16 32.76
C THR A 238 -21.95 16.30 33.98
N THR A 239 -22.83 15.32 33.80
CA THR A 239 -23.19 14.37 34.86
C THR A 239 -22.75 12.96 34.47
N GLY A 240 -22.53 12.06 35.46
CA GLY A 240 -22.15 10.68 35.25
C GLY A 240 -20.65 10.46 35.05
N ASP A 241 -20.25 9.19 34.87
CA ASP A 241 -18.86 8.76 34.82
C ASP A 241 -18.27 8.88 33.39
N TYR A 242 -19.11 8.81 32.33
CA TYR A 242 -18.67 8.96 30.95
C TYR A 242 -19.75 9.52 30.04
N ILE A 243 -19.35 10.14 28.94
CA ILE A 243 -20.22 10.71 27.91
C ILE A 243 -19.98 9.97 26.60
N VAL A 244 -21.06 9.73 25.84
CA VAL A 244 -21.01 9.12 24.50
C VAL A 244 -21.53 10.11 23.49
N ASP A 245 -20.72 10.42 22.49
CA ASP A 245 -21.08 11.19 21.30
C ASP A 245 -21.18 10.24 20.10
N GLU A 246 -22.41 9.83 19.79
CA GLU A 246 -22.68 8.90 18.68
C GLU A 246 -22.40 9.51 17.31
N LYS A 247 -22.48 10.85 17.16
CA LYS A 247 -22.23 11.56 15.90
C LYS A 247 -20.73 11.55 15.53
N ASN A 248 -19.88 11.70 16.56
CA ASN A 248 -18.44 11.75 16.39
C ASN A 248 -17.76 10.40 16.69
N HIS A 249 -18.53 9.32 16.92
CA HIS A 249 -18.04 8.00 17.33
C HIS A 249 -17.02 8.08 18.48
N SER A 250 -17.31 8.87 19.50
CA SER A 250 -16.43 9.05 20.66
C SER A 250 -17.12 8.75 21.98
N ALA A 251 -16.37 8.17 22.91
CA ALA A 251 -16.79 7.94 24.28
C ALA A 251 -15.63 8.39 25.19
N VAL A 252 -15.92 9.28 26.13
CA VAL A 252 -14.89 9.95 26.95
C VAL A 252 -15.29 9.90 28.43
N LEU A 253 -14.31 9.61 29.31
CA LEU A 253 -14.49 9.67 30.76
C LEU A 253 -14.65 11.12 31.22
N THR A 254 -15.51 11.34 32.22
CA THR A 254 -15.60 12.62 32.93
C THR A 254 -14.60 12.66 34.08
N GLU A 255 -14.40 13.81 34.70
CA GLU A 255 -13.55 13.92 35.91
C GLU A 255 -13.98 12.96 37.01
N GLN A 256 -15.31 12.77 37.20
CA GLN A 256 -15.87 11.81 38.16
C GLN A 256 -15.56 10.36 37.74
N GLY A 257 -15.62 10.08 36.43
CA GLY A 257 -15.28 8.77 35.87
C GLY A 257 -13.82 8.43 36.04
N ILE A 258 -12.92 9.38 35.79
CA ILE A 258 -11.48 9.23 35.98
C ILE A 258 -11.18 8.87 37.44
N ALA A 259 -11.66 9.67 38.41
CA ALA A 259 -11.44 9.42 39.84
C ALA A 259 -11.99 8.03 40.26
N LYS A 260 -13.09 7.60 39.67
CA LYS A 260 -13.68 6.28 39.95
C LYS A 260 -12.86 5.15 39.35
N VAL A 261 -12.35 5.30 38.12
CA VAL A 261 -11.45 4.32 37.47
C VAL A 261 -10.14 4.19 38.24
N GLU A 262 -9.53 5.31 38.65
CA GLU A 262 -8.33 5.31 39.50
C GLU A 262 -8.53 4.54 40.81
N LYS A 263 -9.65 4.76 41.46
CA LYS A 263 -10.01 4.04 42.68
C LYS A 263 -10.21 2.54 42.43
N LEU A 264 -10.84 2.15 41.33
CA LEU A 264 -11.08 0.75 40.96
C LEU A 264 -9.81 0.01 40.58
N LEU A 265 -8.84 0.72 39.96
CA LEU A 265 -7.54 0.20 39.58
C LEU A 265 -6.51 0.26 40.71
N GLY A 266 -6.75 1.07 41.73
CA GLY A 266 -5.81 1.27 42.85
C GLY A 266 -4.57 2.11 42.46
N ILE A 267 -4.72 2.98 41.47
CA ILE A 267 -3.67 3.89 40.97
C ILE A 267 -3.97 5.32 41.35
N SER A 268 -2.92 6.14 41.49
CA SER A 268 -3.07 7.54 41.98
C SER A 268 -3.34 8.54 40.87
N ASN A 269 -2.91 8.26 39.63
CA ASN A 269 -3.11 9.10 38.47
C ASN A 269 -3.19 8.25 37.21
N LEU A 270 -4.33 8.27 36.54
CA LEU A 270 -4.59 7.50 35.32
C LEU A 270 -3.78 8.05 34.12
N TYR A 271 -3.50 9.35 34.12
CA TYR A 271 -2.73 10.05 33.06
C TYR A 271 -1.23 10.11 33.31
N ASP A 272 -0.72 9.36 34.27
CA ASP A 272 0.72 9.21 34.44
C ASP A 272 1.31 8.42 33.26
N PRO A 273 2.49 8.78 32.72
CA PRO A 273 3.14 8.03 31.64
C PRO A 273 3.26 6.52 31.91
N ALA A 274 3.42 6.11 33.16
CA ALA A 274 3.46 4.69 33.53
C ALA A 274 2.11 3.97 33.40
N ASN A 275 0.99 4.72 33.37
CA ASN A 275 -0.37 4.18 33.30
C ASN A 275 -1.02 4.37 31.93
N MET A 276 -0.33 4.95 30.95
CA MET A 276 -0.89 5.27 29.62
C MET A 276 -1.48 4.05 28.92
N GLU A 277 -0.87 2.89 29.06
CA GLU A 277 -1.33 1.65 28.45
C GLU A 277 -2.67 1.17 29.03
N ILE A 278 -2.82 1.21 30.35
CA ILE A 278 -4.09 0.85 30.99
C ILE A 278 -5.19 1.89 30.70
N LEU A 279 -4.83 3.17 30.61
CA LEU A 279 -5.74 4.23 30.16
C LEU A 279 -6.26 3.92 28.77
N HIS A 280 -5.37 3.58 27.84
CA HIS A 280 -5.74 3.19 26.47
C HIS A 280 -6.68 2.00 26.46
N CYS A 281 -6.39 0.93 27.20
CA CYS A 281 -7.28 -0.22 27.32
C CYS A 281 -8.68 0.15 27.87
N VAL A 282 -8.75 1.05 28.86
CA VAL A 282 -10.03 1.53 29.43
C VAL A 282 -10.82 2.34 28.40
N GLU A 283 -10.18 3.21 27.65
CA GLU A 283 -10.83 3.98 26.58
C GLU A 283 -11.37 3.09 25.47
N GLN A 284 -10.60 2.09 25.02
CA GLN A 284 -11.05 1.14 24.01
C GLN A 284 -12.19 0.24 24.53
N ALA A 285 -12.10 -0.21 25.78
CA ALA A 285 -13.18 -0.96 26.42
C ALA A 285 -14.46 -0.12 26.53
N LEU A 286 -14.35 1.17 26.86
CA LEU A 286 -15.47 2.10 26.90
C LEU A 286 -16.13 2.25 25.53
N LYS A 287 -15.36 2.43 24.46
CA LYS A 287 -15.86 2.45 23.08
C LYS A 287 -16.53 1.15 22.69
N ALA A 288 -15.90 0.01 22.99
CA ALA A 288 -16.43 -1.32 22.71
C ALA A 288 -17.81 -1.55 23.33
N HIS A 289 -18.01 -1.13 24.59
CA HIS A 289 -19.27 -1.29 25.29
C HIS A 289 -20.36 -0.30 24.86
N THR A 290 -19.98 0.90 24.42
CA THR A 290 -20.95 1.99 24.19
C THR A 290 -21.32 2.19 22.72
N LEU A 291 -20.36 2.05 21.82
CA LEU A 291 -20.50 2.37 20.40
C LEU A 291 -20.64 1.14 19.50
N TYR A 292 -20.05 0.01 19.88
CA TYR A 292 -20.05 -1.20 19.04
C TYR A 292 -21.04 -2.24 19.54
N LYS A 293 -22.02 -2.57 18.71
CA LYS A 293 -23.12 -3.49 19.03
C LYS A 293 -22.95 -4.80 18.27
N ARG A 294 -23.14 -5.91 18.99
CA ARG A 294 -23.21 -7.25 18.40
C ARG A 294 -24.38 -7.33 17.41
N ASP A 295 -24.22 -8.12 16.37
CA ASP A 295 -25.18 -8.35 15.28
C ASP A 295 -25.48 -7.11 14.42
N HIS A 296 -24.73 -6.01 14.63
CA HIS A 296 -24.79 -4.80 13.81
C HIS A 296 -23.40 -4.47 13.27
N HIS A 297 -22.40 -4.20 14.12
CA HIS A 297 -21.04 -3.86 13.73
C HIS A 297 -20.13 -5.09 13.66
N TYR A 298 -20.48 -6.18 14.36
CA TYR A 298 -19.75 -7.44 14.36
C TYR A 298 -20.67 -8.61 14.76
N VAL A 299 -20.23 -9.81 14.39
CA VAL A 299 -20.83 -11.07 14.85
C VAL A 299 -19.78 -11.91 15.57
N VAL A 300 -20.23 -12.81 16.45
CA VAL A 300 -19.35 -13.80 17.08
C VAL A 300 -19.67 -15.16 16.47
N GLN A 301 -18.71 -15.73 15.76
CA GLN A 301 -18.82 -17.02 15.09
C GLN A 301 -17.56 -17.84 15.33
N ASP A 302 -17.72 -19.12 15.67
CA ASP A 302 -16.62 -20.06 15.93
C ASP A 302 -15.60 -19.57 16.98
N GLY A 303 -16.05 -18.79 17.96
CA GLY A 303 -15.21 -18.22 19.02
C GLY A 303 -14.35 -17.04 18.57
N GLN A 304 -14.66 -16.43 17.42
CA GLN A 304 -13.99 -15.26 16.87
C GLN A 304 -14.98 -14.11 16.65
N VAL A 305 -14.49 -12.88 16.83
CA VAL A 305 -15.21 -11.66 16.46
C VAL A 305 -14.96 -11.36 15.00
N ILE A 306 -16.01 -11.29 14.20
CA ILE A 306 -15.93 -10.98 12.75
C ILE A 306 -16.64 -9.66 12.50
N ILE A 307 -15.95 -8.73 11.88
CA ILE A 307 -16.47 -7.39 11.56
C ILE A 307 -17.58 -7.52 10.51
N VAL A 308 -18.65 -6.76 10.71
CA VAL A 308 -19.69 -6.50 9.69
C VAL A 308 -19.39 -5.14 9.07
N ASP A 309 -19.29 -5.08 7.77
CA ASP A 309 -19.08 -3.83 7.04
C ASP A 309 -20.37 -2.98 7.10
N ASP A 310 -20.30 -1.79 7.67
CA ASP A 310 -21.45 -0.91 7.86
C ASP A 310 -22.15 -0.50 6.55
N PHE A 311 -21.40 -0.52 5.41
CA PHE A 311 -21.94 -0.12 4.12
C PHE A 311 -22.53 -1.28 3.31
N THR A 312 -21.98 -2.48 3.47
CA THR A 312 -22.37 -3.65 2.67
C THR A 312 -23.09 -4.72 3.47
N GLY A 313 -23.07 -4.66 4.80
CA GLY A 313 -23.61 -5.68 5.70
C GLY A 313 -22.88 -7.03 5.60
N ARG A 314 -21.71 -7.09 4.95
CA ARG A 314 -20.95 -8.33 4.72
C ARG A 314 -19.99 -8.62 5.85
N LEU A 315 -19.78 -9.91 6.11
CA LEU A 315 -18.79 -10.38 7.05
C LEU A 315 -17.39 -10.19 6.49
N MET A 316 -16.54 -9.47 7.22
CA MET A 316 -15.16 -9.19 6.85
C MET A 316 -14.22 -10.15 7.59
N HIS A 317 -14.10 -11.37 7.08
CA HIS A 317 -13.18 -12.36 7.64
C HIS A 317 -11.73 -11.89 7.55
N GLY A 318 -10.95 -12.13 8.60
CA GLY A 318 -9.53 -11.78 8.66
C GLY A 318 -9.24 -10.29 8.88
N ARG A 319 -10.22 -9.40 8.88
CA ARG A 319 -10.05 -8.00 9.26
C ARG A 319 -10.25 -7.80 10.75
N ARG A 320 -9.48 -6.88 11.32
CA ARG A 320 -9.54 -6.49 12.73
C ARG A 320 -9.57 -4.97 12.84
N TRP A 321 -10.27 -4.43 13.86
CA TRP A 321 -10.12 -3.01 14.19
C TRP A 321 -8.72 -2.76 14.77
N SER A 322 -8.16 -1.61 14.47
CA SER A 322 -6.89 -1.14 15.00
C SER A 322 -6.99 -0.67 16.46
N ASP A 323 -5.85 -0.34 17.02
CA ASP A 323 -5.70 0.40 18.26
C ASP A 323 -6.33 -0.32 19.49
N GLY A 324 -6.28 -1.65 19.56
CA GLY A 324 -6.77 -2.40 20.68
C GLY A 324 -8.30 -2.54 20.77
N LEU A 325 -9.06 -1.90 19.87
CA LEU A 325 -10.51 -1.96 19.87
C LEU A 325 -11.05 -3.38 19.64
N HIS A 326 -10.40 -4.14 18.74
CA HIS A 326 -10.81 -5.52 18.46
C HIS A 326 -10.63 -6.40 19.69
N GLN A 327 -9.51 -6.27 20.38
CA GLN A 327 -9.22 -6.95 21.63
C GLN A 327 -10.19 -6.56 22.76
N ALA A 328 -10.56 -5.28 22.81
CA ALA A 328 -11.57 -4.80 23.75
C ALA A 328 -12.95 -5.42 23.47
N ILE A 329 -13.31 -5.64 22.21
CA ILE A 329 -14.55 -6.32 21.84
C ILE A 329 -14.45 -7.83 22.11
N GLU A 330 -13.31 -8.45 21.86
CA GLU A 330 -13.04 -9.85 22.22
C GLU A 330 -13.18 -10.05 23.74
N ALA A 331 -12.62 -9.13 24.55
CA ALA A 331 -12.80 -9.12 26.00
C ALA A 331 -14.27 -8.97 26.41
N LYS A 332 -14.99 -8.04 25.78
CA LYS A 332 -16.42 -7.79 26.03
C LYS A 332 -17.27 -9.03 25.76
N GLU A 333 -17.01 -9.75 24.67
CA GLU A 333 -17.76 -10.96 24.28
C GLU A 333 -17.27 -12.23 25.00
N GLY A 334 -16.21 -12.13 25.81
CA GLY A 334 -15.64 -13.26 26.56
C GLY A 334 -15.01 -14.33 25.66
N VAL A 335 -14.63 -13.97 24.45
CA VAL A 335 -13.85 -14.84 23.55
C VAL A 335 -12.37 -14.70 23.87
N LYS A 336 -11.56 -15.66 23.42
CA LYS A 336 -10.11 -15.59 23.61
C LYS A 336 -9.55 -14.37 22.87
N ILE A 337 -8.89 -13.48 23.62
CA ILE A 337 -8.20 -12.34 23.03
C ILE A 337 -7.01 -12.85 22.25
N GLU A 338 -6.98 -12.57 20.95
CA GLU A 338 -5.80 -12.80 20.12
C GLU A 338 -4.79 -11.68 20.30
N ARG A 339 -3.50 -12.03 20.24
CA ARG A 339 -2.41 -11.06 20.42
C ARG A 339 -2.56 -9.89 19.47
N GLU A 340 -2.24 -8.72 19.93
CA GLU A 340 -2.20 -7.51 19.12
C GLU A 340 -1.11 -7.64 18.05
N ASN A 341 -1.34 -7.08 16.86
CA ASN A 341 -0.34 -7.03 15.83
C ASN A 341 0.47 -5.75 15.99
N GLN A 342 1.76 -5.89 16.24
CA GLN A 342 2.70 -4.77 16.28
C GLN A 342 3.17 -4.42 14.87
N THR A 343 3.25 -3.13 14.54
CA THR A 343 3.84 -2.66 13.30
C THR A 343 5.33 -2.97 13.26
N LEU A 344 5.75 -3.77 12.29
CA LEU A 344 7.16 -4.12 12.06
C LEU A 344 7.85 -3.15 11.10
N ALA A 345 7.14 -2.76 10.04
CA ALA A 345 7.61 -1.79 9.06
C ALA A 345 6.43 -1.09 8.42
N THR A 346 6.58 0.17 8.09
CA THR A 346 5.54 0.98 7.44
C THR A 346 6.15 2.02 6.53
N ILE A 347 5.46 2.34 5.43
CA ILE A 347 5.76 3.47 4.56
C ILE A 347 4.49 3.94 3.87
N THR A 348 4.34 5.25 3.69
CA THR A 348 3.27 5.77 2.83
C THR A 348 3.63 5.61 1.35
N LEU A 349 2.63 5.47 0.48
CA LEU A 349 2.88 5.44 -0.97
C LEU A 349 3.56 6.73 -1.45
N GLN A 350 3.21 7.87 -0.84
CA GLN A 350 3.85 9.15 -1.14
C GLN A 350 5.36 9.09 -0.92
N ASN A 351 5.80 8.64 0.25
CA ASN A 351 7.21 8.56 0.58
C ASN A 351 7.92 7.44 -0.18
N TYR A 352 7.23 6.34 -0.48
CA TYR A 352 7.78 5.28 -1.32
C TYR A 352 8.12 5.79 -2.73
N PHE A 353 7.18 6.45 -3.42
CA PHE A 353 7.43 6.95 -4.78
C PHE A 353 8.41 8.12 -4.85
N ARG A 354 8.61 8.86 -3.75
CA ARG A 354 9.67 9.87 -3.63
C ARG A 354 11.09 9.28 -3.58
N LEU A 355 11.24 7.98 -3.36
CA LEU A 355 12.55 7.31 -3.43
C LEU A 355 13.11 7.22 -4.83
N TYR A 356 12.25 7.28 -5.86
CA TYR A 356 12.71 7.24 -7.24
C TYR A 356 13.42 8.53 -7.63
N GLU A 357 14.61 8.39 -8.26
CA GLU A 357 15.34 9.54 -8.79
C GLU A 357 14.54 10.25 -9.89
N LYS A 358 13.74 9.49 -10.63
CA LYS A 358 12.86 9.96 -11.68
C LYS A 358 11.52 9.26 -11.60
N LEU A 359 10.47 10.04 -11.43
CA LEU A 359 9.09 9.58 -11.36
C LEU A 359 8.30 10.17 -12.52
N ALA A 360 7.45 9.38 -13.15
CA ALA A 360 6.51 9.81 -14.17
C ALA A 360 5.18 9.09 -13.97
N GLY A 361 4.12 9.64 -14.53
CA GLY A 361 2.81 9.03 -14.44
C GLY A 361 1.95 9.24 -15.68
N MET A 362 0.97 8.39 -15.87
CA MET A 362 0.01 8.53 -16.96
C MET A 362 -1.40 8.21 -16.46
N THR A 363 -2.39 8.95 -16.94
CA THR A 363 -3.81 8.73 -16.65
C THR A 363 -4.68 9.48 -17.65
N GLY A 364 -5.98 9.23 -17.64
CA GLY A 364 -6.97 10.00 -18.41
C GLY A 364 -7.47 11.26 -17.75
N THR A 365 -7.12 11.50 -16.46
CA THR A 365 -7.77 12.48 -15.58
C THR A 365 -6.83 12.99 -14.47
N ALA A 366 -5.79 13.75 -14.81
CA ALA A 366 -4.86 14.31 -13.82
C ALA A 366 -5.02 15.83 -13.61
N GLU A 367 -5.51 16.55 -14.60
CA GLU A 367 -5.56 18.02 -14.59
C GLU A 367 -6.33 18.57 -13.37
N THR A 368 -7.37 17.90 -12.92
CA THR A 368 -8.17 18.30 -11.76
C THR A 368 -7.39 18.27 -10.44
N GLU A 369 -6.35 17.45 -10.36
CA GLU A 369 -5.51 17.21 -9.18
C GLU A 369 -4.05 17.72 -9.39
N ALA A 370 -3.83 18.56 -10.43
CA ALA A 370 -2.49 19.03 -10.78
C ALA A 370 -1.77 19.74 -9.63
N GLU A 371 -2.48 20.48 -8.78
CA GLU A 371 -1.93 21.14 -7.60
C GLU A 371 -1.41 20.13 -6.56
N GLU A 372 -2.12 19.03 -6.35
CA GLU A 372 -1.70 17.98 -5.44
C GLU A 372 -0.47 17.26 -5.98
N PHE A 373 -0.45 16.90 -7.26
CA PHE A 373 0.71 16.27 -7.89
C PHE A 373 1.98 17.14 -7.82
N ALA A 374 1.83 18.45 -8.07
CA ALA A 374 2.93 19.39 -7.94
C ALA A 374 3.42 19.54 -6.49
N THR A 375 2.50 19.68 -5.54
CA THR A 375 2.84 19.94 -4.13
C THR A 375 3.42 18.71 -3.43
N VAL A 376 2.86 17.53 -3.68
CA VAL A 376 3.24 16.30 -2.96
C VAL A 376 4.39 15.57 -3.65
N TYR A 377 4.35 15.47 -4.97
CA TYR A 377 5.28 14.62 -5.74
C TYR A 377 6.23 15.41 -6.65
N ASN A 378 6.10 16.73 -6.71
CA ASN A 378 6.84 17.60 -7.64
C ASN A 378 6.66 17.18 -9.10
N LEU A 379 5.44 16.78 -9.48
CA LEU A 379 5.08 16.32 -10.82
C LEU A 379 4.17 17.33 -11.51
N ASP A 380 4.60 17.80 -12.68
CA ASP A 380 3.76 18.63 -13.57
C ASP A 380 2.82 17.74 -14.39
N VAL A 381 1.61 18.22 -14.64
CA VAL A 381 0.64 17.56 -15.52
C VAL A 381 0.67 18.19 -16.91
N ILE A 382 0.86 17.36 -17.94
CA ILE A 382 0.79 17.76 -19.34
C ILE A 382 -0.43 17.11 -19.98
N VAL A 383 -1.40 17.94 -20.37
CA VAL A 383 -2.58 17.48 -21.09
C VAL A 383 -2.26 17.32 -22.57
N ILE A 384 -2.38 16.10 -23.07
CA ILE A 384 -2.04 15.74 -24.46
C ILE A 384 -3.31 15.69 -25.29
N PRO A 385 -3.33 16.33 -26.47
CA PRO A 385 -4.49 16.28 -27.35
C PRO A 385 -4.74 14.85 -27.86
N THR A 386 -6.01 14.53 -28.12
CA THR A 386 -6.39 13.25 -28.71
C THR A 386 -5.95 13.16 -30.17
N HIS A 387 -5.65 11.93 -30.66
CA HIS A 387 -5.27 11.72 -32.06
C HIS A 387 -6.42 12.13 -33.02
N LYS A 388 -7.64 11.74 -32.72
CA LYS A 388 -8.85 12.18 -33.42
C LYS A 388 -9.70 13.06 -32.52
N PRO A 389 -10.43 14.06 -33.08
CA PRO A 389 -11.31 14.90 -32.28
C PRO A 389 -12.36 14.07 -31.54
N MET A 390 -12.58 14.38 -30.25
CA MET A 390 -13.62 13.75 -29.46
C MET A 390 -15.00 14.30 -29.87
N ILE A 391 -15.88 13.42 -30.32
CA ILE A 391 -17.22 13.76 -30.77
C ILE A 391 -18.34 13.30 -29.83
N ARG A 392 -17.98 12.80 -28.65
CA ARG A 392 -18.95 12.41 -27.60
C ARG A 392 -19.84 13.58 -27.20
N LYS A 393 -21.12 13.29 -26.97
CA LYS A 393 -22.14 14.26 -26.51
C LYS A 393 -22.36 14.07 -25.00
N ASP A 394 -21.92 15.04 -24.21
CA ASP A 394 -22.17 15.05 -22.77
C ASP A 394 -23.45 15.87 -22.51
N TYR A 395 -24.51 15.16 -22.10
CA TYR A 395 -25.82 15.79 -21.79
C TYR A 395 -25.78 16.43 -20.40
N PRO A 396 -26.57 17.48 -20.13
CA PRO A 396 -26.74 18.07 -18.82
C PRO A 396 -27.22 17.04 -17.79
N ASP A 397 -26.91 17.27 -16.51
CA ASP A 397 -27.41 16.47 -15.41
C ASP A 397 -28.95 16.62 -15.29
N VAL A 398 -29.59 15.52 -14.98
CA VAL A 398 -31.03 15.45 -14.72
C VAL A 398 -31.24 15.24 -13.23
N ILE A 399 -31.96 16.13 -12.56
CA ILE A 399 -32.07 16.15 -11.10
C ILE A 399 -33.53 15.89 -10.69
N TYR A 400 -33.69 14.87 -9.85
CA TYR A 400 -34.96 14.51 -9.24
C TYR A 400 -34.98 14.88 -7.75
N ARG A 401 -36.20 15.01 -7.21
CA ARG A 401 -36.38 15.37 -5.82
C ARG A 401 -36.06 14.22 -4.88
N THR A 402 -36.51 13.01 -5.22
CA THR A 402 -36.36 11.81 -4.38
C THR A 402 -35.55 10.72 -5.06
N LEU A 403 -35.02 9.79 -4.27
CA LEU A 403 -34.31 8.60 -4.77
C LEU A 403 -35.23 7.73 -5.63
N GLU A 404 -36.51 7.57 -5.24
CA GLU A 404 -37.45 6.71 -5.95
C GLU A 404 -37.69 7.23 -7.40
N GLU A 405 -37.95 8.54 -7.54
CA GLU A 405 -38.11 9.19 -8.86
C GLU A 405 -36.83 9.03 -9.70
N LYS A 406 -35.66 9.15 -9.09
CA LYS A 406 -34.38 8.92 -9.76
C LYS A 406 -34.28 7.50 -10.32
N TRP A 407 -34.56 6.51 -9.48
CA TRP A 407 -34.44 5.10 -9.90
C TRP A 407 -35.41 4.72 -11.00
N ASP A 408 -36.59 5.27 -10.97
CA ASP A 408 -37.60 5.07 -12.06
C ASP A 408 -37.11 5.68 -13.38
N ALA A 409 -36.48 6.88 -13.31
CA ALA A 409 -35.91 7.52 -14.48
C ALA A 409 -34.70 6.77 -15.03
N VAL A 410 -33.80 6.27 -14.14
CA VAL A 410 -32.66 5.45 -14.54
C VAL A 410 -33.11 4.19 -15.28
N VAL A 411 -34.07 3.46 -14.73
CA VAL A 411 -34.59 2.23 -15.34
C VAL A 411 -35.25 2.53 -16.69
N LYS A 412 -36.01 3.62 -16.79
CA LYS A 412 -36.64 4.06 -18.04
C LYS A 412 -35.59 4.38 -19.12
N GLU A 413 -34.55 5.11 -18.79
CA GLU A 413 -33.49 5.43 -19.77
C GLU A 413 -32.75 4.17 -20.23
N ILE A 414 -32.50 3.22 -19.31
CA ILE A 414 -31.89 1.92 -19.66
C ILE A 414 -32.80 1.18 -20.65
N GLN A 415 -34.10 1.11 -20.39
CA GLN A 415 -35.07 0.46 -21.24
C GLN A 415 -35.09 1.09 -22.65
N GLU A 416 -35.17 2.42 -22.73
CA GLU A 416 -35.19 3.14 -24.00
C GLU A 416 -33.94 2.88 -24.85
N LYS A 417 -32.75 2.79 -24.21
CA LYS A 417 -31.50 2.50 -24.91
C LYS A 417 -31.43 1.03 -25.35
N TYR A 418 -31.86 0.12 -24.50
CA TYR A 418 -31.91 -1.30 -24.81
C TYR A 418 -32.85 -1.58 -26.01
N GLU A 419 -34.05 -1.01 -26.02
CA GLU A 419 -35.01 -1.14 -27.10
C GLU A 419 -34.49 -0.60 -28.45
N LYS A 420 -33.68 0.47 -28.41
CA LYS A 420 -32.97 1.00 -29.59
C LYS A 420 -31.78 0.15 -30.02
N GLY A 421 -31.32 -0.81 -29.19
CA GLY A 421 -30.13 -1.57 -29.43
C GLY A 421 -28.83 -0.83 -29.16
N GLN A 422 -28.89 0.38 -28.54
CA GLN A 422 -27.71 1.14 -28.16
C GLN A 422 -27.07 0.55 -26.88
N PRO A 423 -25.76 0.20 -26.87
CA PRO A 423 -25.12 -0.29 -25.66
C PRO A 423 -25.08 0.79 -24.58
N ILE A 424 -25.31 0.38 -23.33
CA ILE A 424 -25.34 1.25 -22.17
C ILE A 424 -24.46 0.70 -21.04
N LEU A 425 -23.62 1.59 -20.47
CA LEU A 425 -22.85 1.34 -19.25
C LEU A 425 -23.42 2.22 -18.14
N VAL A 426 -23.95 1.57 -17.10
CA VAL A 426 -24.52 2.23 -15.93
C VAL A 426 -23.49 2.27 -14.82
N GLY A 427 -23.05 3.47 -14.44
CA GLY A 427 -22.11 3.68 -13.32
C GLY A 427 -22.83 3.92 -12.02
N THR A 428 -22.49 3.15 -10.97
CA THR A 428 -23.02 3.30 -9.61
C THR A 428 -21.91 3.58 -8.61
N VAL A 429 -22.21 4.27 -7.53
CA VAL A 429 -21.25 4.58 -6.47
C VAL A 429 -21.07 3.40 -5.52
N SER A 430 -22.14 2.64 -5.25
CA SER A 430 -22.11 1.52 -4.31
C SER A 430 -22.56 0.20 -4.95
N VAL A 431 -22.15 -0.90 -4.32
CA VAL A 431 -22.61 -2.25 -4.69
C VAL A 431 -24.11 -2.39 -4.49
N GLU A 432 -24.63 -1.82 -3.39
CA GLU A 432 -26.05 -1.84 -3.06
C GLU A 432 -26.91 -1.21 -4.18
N ASN A 433 -26.51 -0.04 -4.68
CA ASN A 433 -27.19 0.63 -5.79
C ASN A 433 -27.13 -0.20 -7.08
N SER A 434 -26.02 -0.91 -7.33
CA SER A 434 -25.91 -1.80 -8.48
C SER A 434 -26.85 -3.01 -8.39
N GLU A 435 -27.01 -3.58 -7.19
CA GLU A 435 -27.93 -4.68 -6.93
C GLU A 435 -29.39 -4.24 -7.05
N LEU A 436 -29.73 -3.05 -6.53
CA LEU A 436 -31.08 -2.45 -6.65
C LEU A 436 -31.51 -2.29 -8.13
N ILE A 437 -30.62 -1.73 -8.96
CA ILE A 437 -30.90 -1.59 -10.40
C ILE A 437 -31.05 -2.96 -11.05
N SER A 438 -30.17 -3.90 -10.73
CA SER A 438 -30.22 -5.26 -11.25
C SER A 438 -31.56 -5.95 -10.94
N GLU A 439 -32.10 -5.82 -9.72
CA GLU A 439 -33.39 -6.36 -9.33
C GLU A 439 -34.55 -5.75 -10.13
N ARG A 440 -34.51 -4.42 -10.34
CA ARG A 440 -35.52 -3.71 -11.14
C ARG A 440 -35.50 -4.14 -12.61
N LEU A 441 -34.30 -4.32 -13.20
CA LEU A 441 -34.16 -4.77 -14.59
C LEU A 441 -34.55 -6.24 -14.77
N LYS A 442 -34.31 -7.12 -13.79
CA LYS A 442 -34.77 -8.51 -13.78
C LYS A 442 -36.30 -8.58 -13.82
N LYS A 443 -36.99 -7.71 -13.08
CA LYS A 443 -38.48 -7.63 -13.10
C LYS A 443 -39.02 -7.22 -14.47
N LEU A 444 -38.27 -6.45 -15.24
CA LEU A 444 -38.61 -6.02 -16.61
C LEU A 444 -38.14 -7.01 -17.70
N GLY A 445 -37.41 -8.07 -17.31
CA GLY A 445 -36.89 -9.05 -18.26
C GLY A 445 -35.75 -8.53 -19.14
N ILE A 446 -35.05 -7.45 -18.75
CA ILE A 446 -33.92 -6.89 -19.49
C ILE A 446 -32.66 -7.66 -19.14
N PRO A 447 -32.02 -8.35 -20.10
CA PRO A 447 -30.73 -9.03 -19.83
C PRO A 447 -29.62 -8.02 -19.57
N HIS A 448 -28.85 -8.23 -18.53
CA HIS A 448 -27.79 -7.32 -18.12
C HIS A 448 -26.68 -8.06 -17.37
N ASN A 449 -25.50 -7.45 -17.35
CA ASN A 449 -24.35 -7.90 -16.58
C ASN A 449 -24.08 -6.93 -15.43
N VAL A 450 -23.75 -7.47 -14.25
CA VAL A 450 -23.36 -6.68 -13.07
C VAL A 450 -21.90 -6.97 -12.74
N LEU A 451 -21.12 -5.91 -12.64
CA LEU A 451 -19.70 -5.97 -12.32
C LEU A 451 -19.48 -5.50 -10.89
N ASN A 452 -19.06 -6.44 -10.04
CA ASN A 452 -18.66 -6.19 -8.66
C ASN A 452 -17.17 -6.48 -8.53
N ALA A 453 -16.47 -5.73 -7.71
CA ALA A 453 -15.01 -5.86 -7.47
C ALA A 453 -14.51 -7.23 -6.93
N LYS A 454 -15.29 -8.30 -7.09
CA LYS A 454 -14.99 -9.63 -6.56
C LYS A 454 -14.21 -10.55 -7.52
N TYR A 455 -14.17 -10.26 -8.84
CA TYR A 455 -13.62 -11.19 -9.84
C TYR A 455 -12.93 -10.44 -10.99
N HIS A 456 -11.72 -9.93 -10.78
CA HIS A 456 -11.00 -9.09 -11.75
C HIS A 456 -10.83 -9.70 -13.15
N ALA A 457 -10.48 -10.99 -13.27
CA ALA A 457 -10.29 -11.63 -14.57
C ALA A 457 -11.60 -11.74 -15.36
N ARG A 458 -12.69 -12.12 -14.69
CA ARG A 458 -14.02 -12.23 -15.31
C ARG A 458 -14.64 -10.86 -15.61
N GLU A 459 -14.30 -9.85 -14.82
CA GLU A 459 -14.66 -8.46 -15.07
C GLU A 459 -14.09 -7.95 -16.39
N ALA A 460 -12.81 -8.22 -16.68
CA ALA A 460 -12.18 -7.80 -17.92
C ALA A 460 -12.90 -8.40 -19.16
N GLU A 461 -13.30 -9.66 -19.09
CA GLU A 461 -14.08 -10.31 -20.16
C GLU A 461 -15.44 -9.64 -20.38
N ILE A 462 -16.18 -9.36 -19.31
CA ILE A 462 -17.52 -8.73 -19.38
C ILE A 462 -17.40 -7.29 -19.89
N VAL A 463 -16.44 -6.52 -19.37
CA VAL A 463 -16.23 -5.11 -19.79
C VAL A 463 -15.83 -5.04 -21.26
N ALA A 464 -14.98 -5.94 -21.71
CA ALA A 464 -14.56 -5.98 -23.12
C ALA A 464 -15.75 -6.20 -24.08
N GLN A 465 -16.86 -6.83 -23.62
CA GLN A 465 -18.07 -7.08 -24.39
C GLN A 465 -19.18 -6.02 -24.14
N ALA A 466 -18.96 -5.05 -23.27
CA ALA A 466 -19.96 -4.01 -22.93
C ALA A 466 -20.30 -3.07 -24.11
N GLY A 467 -19.46 -3.02 -25.15
CA GLY A 467 -19.69 -2.27 -26.38
C GLY A 467 -20.52 -2.98 -27.44
N ARG A 468 -21.02 -4.19 -27.20
CA ARG A 468 -21.85 -4.94 -28.17
C ARG A 468 -23.26 -4.33 -28.27
N LYS A 469 -23.89 -4.56 -29.40
CA LYS A 469 -25.27 -4.05 -29.68
C LYS A 469 -26.25 -4.52 -28.60
N GLY A 470 -26.95 -3.58 -27.97
CA GLY A 470 -27.98 -3.83 -26.96
C GLY A 470 -27.40 -4.34 -25.61
N ALA A 471 -26.10 -4.29 -25.39
CA ALA A 471 -25.51 -4.68 -24.13
C ALA A 471 -25.88 -3.71 -23.01
N VAL A 472 -26.35 -4.24 -21.87
CA VAL A 472 -26.60 -3.48 -20.64
C VAL A 472 -25.62 -3.95 -19.59
N THR A 473 -24.74 -3.05 -19.13
CA THR A 473 -23.71 -3.36 -18.14
C THR A 473 -23.82 -2.41 -16.97
N ILE A 474 -23.95 -2.92 -15.76
CA ILE A 474 -23.95 -2.15 -14.52
C ILE A 474 -22.58 -2.33 -13.87
N ALA A 475 -21.90 -1.26 -13.58
CA ALA A 475 -20.56 -1.30 -12.98
C ALA A 475 -20.42 -0.32 -11.82
N THR A 476 -19.76 -0.72 -10.74
CA THR A 476 -19.23 0.24 -9.77
C THR A 476 -18.04 0.99 -10.37
N ASN A 477 -17.72 2.17 -9.86
CA ASN A 477 -16.70 3.07 -10.42
C ASN A 477 -15.32 2.42 -10.60
N MET A 478 -14.94 1.47 -9.75
CA MET A 478 -13.65 0.77 -9.82
C MET A 478 -13.66 -0.45 -10.74
N ALA A 479 -14.83 -1.01 -11.05
CA ALA A 479 -14.92 -2.22 -11.87
C ALA A 479 -14.53 -1.97 -13.34
N GLY A 480 -13.67 -2.86 -13.87
CA GLY A 480 -13.21 -2.82 -15.26
C GLY A 480 -12.26 -1.67 -15.60
N ARG A 481 -11.60 -1.04 -14.61
CA ARG A 481 -10.56 -0.04 -14.83
C ARG A 481 -9.37 -0.66 -15.57
N GLY A 482 -8.75 0.09 -16.49
CA GLY A 482 -7.63 -0.41 -17.30
C GLY A 482 -8.04 -1.34 -18.46
N THR A 483 -9.34 -1.63 -18.63
CA THR A 483 -9.86 -2.41 -19.76
C THR A 483 -10.60 -1.51 -20.73
N ASP A 484 -10.24 -1.61 -22.02
CA ASP A 484 -10.90 -0.84 -23.07
C ASP A 484 -12.25 -1.46 -23.49
N ILE A 485 -13.27 -0.61 -23.70
CA ILE A 485 -14.55 -0.98 -24.25
C ILE A 485 -14.53 -0.65 -25.73
N LEU A 486 -14.48 -1.68 -26.56
CA LEU A 486 -14.53 -1.56 -28.02
C LEU A 486 -15.97 -1.66 -28.48
N LEU A 487 -16.38 -0.75 -29.39
CA LEU A 487 -17.71 -0.83 -30.00
C LEU A 487 -17.80 -2.09 -30.88
N GLY A 488 -18.89 -2.85 -30.73
CA GLY A 488 -19.04 -4.17 -31.35
C GLY A 488 -18.44 -5.32 -30.52
N GLY A 489 -17.65 -5.04 -29.48
CA GLY A 489 -17.00 -6.03 -28.61
C GLY A 489 -15.53 -6.29 -28.95
N ASN A 490 -14.88 -7.11 -28.14
CA ASN A 490 -13.50 -7.51 -28.36
C ASN A 490 -13.44 -8.86 -29.10
N PRO A 491 -12.79 -8.95 -30.30
CA PRO A 491 -12.77 -10.17 -31.08
C PRO A 491 -11.98 -11.30 -30.44
N GLU A 492 -10.94 -11.03 -29.64
CA GLU A 492 -10.14 -12.05 -28.97
C GLU A 492 -10.95 -12.77 -27.88
N PHE A 493 -11.70 -12.02 -27.06
CA PHE A 493 -12.57 -12.61 -26.05
C PHE A 493 -13.73 -13.39 -26.69
N LEU A 494 -14.27 -12.88 -27.81
CA LEU A 494 -15.33 -13.55 -28.54
C LEU A 494 -14.82 -14.88 -29.18
N ALA A 495 -13.61 -14.89 -29.71
CA ALA A 495 -12.96 -16.09 -30.24
C ALA A 495 -12.77 -17.15 -29.15
N ARG A 496 -12.32 -16.76 -27.96
CA ARG A 496 -12.23 -17.65 -26.79
C ARG A 496 -13.58 -18.23 -26.39
N GLU A 497 -14.65 -17.42 -26.45
CA GLU A 497 -16.01 -17.88 -26.17
C GLU A 497 -16.48 -18.90 -27.22
N PHE A 498 -16.18 -18.68 -28.50
CA PHE A 498 -16.49 -19.65 -29.57
C PHE A 498 -15.76 -20.98 -29.39
N LEU A 499 -14.49 -20.96 -29.00
CA LEU A 499 -13.74 -22.17 -28.67
C LEU A 499 -14.36 -22.93 -27.49
N LYS A 500 -14.72 -22.22 -26.41
CA LYS A 500 -15.43 -22.81 -25.26
C LYS A 500 -16.77 -23.45 -25.66
N ARG A 501 -17.54 -22.80 -26.54
CA ARG A 501 -18.81 -23.36 -27.09
C ARG A 501 -18.59 -24.60 -27.97
N LYS A 502 -17.44 -24.71 -28.64
CA LYS A 502 -17.00 -25.88 -29.38
C LYS A 502 -16.35 -26.94 -28.49
N GLU A 503 -16.42 -26.79 -27.13
CA GLU A 503 -15.82 -27.65 -26.12
C GLU A 503 -14.28 -27.76 -26.21
N ILE A 504 -13.64 -26.77 -26.85
CA ILE A 504 -12.18 -26.64 -26.96
C ILE A 504 -11.70 -25.70 -25.87
N ASN A 505 -10.74 -26.17 -25.07
CA ASN A 505 -10.09 -25.28 -24.10
C ASN A 505 -9.27 -24.22 -24.86
N PRO A 506 -9.55 -22.90 -24.67
CA PRO A 506 -8.87 -21.84 -25.42
C PRO A 506 -7.33 -21.84 -25.25
N ASP A 507 -6.84 -22.32 -24.11
CA ASP A 507 -5.41 -22.35 -23.79
C ASP A 507 -4.69 -23.59 -24.41
N GLU A 508 -5.46 -24.59 -24.86
CA GLU A 508 -4.99 -25.80 -25.51
C GLU A 508 -5.34 -25.83 -27.01
N ALA A 509 -6.00 -24.80 -27.51
CA ALA A 509 -6.38 -24.73 -28.93
C ALA A 509 -5.16 -24.65 -29.84
N THR A 510 -5.23 -25.33 -30.99
CA THR A 510 -4.18 -25.19 -32.02
C THR A 510 -4.20 -23.79 -32.61
N PRO A 511 -3.03 -23.26 -33.08
CA PRO A 511 -2.98 -21.94 -33.72
C PRO A 511 -4.01 -21.76 -34.84
N GLU A 512 -4.25 -22.81 -35.63
CA GLU A 512 -5.23 -22.80 -36.74
C GLU A 512 -6.67 -22.68 -36.26
N GLN A 513 -7.02 -23.41 -35.18
CA GLN A 513 -8.35 -23.32 -34.55
C GLN A 513 -8.60 -21.93 -33.93
N TYR A 514 -7.57 -21.38 -33.33
CA TYR A 514 -7.66 -20.02 -32.76
C TYR A 514 -7.79 -18.95 -33.82
N GLU A 515 -7.01 -19.04 -34.90
CA GLU A 515 -7.09 -18.11 -36.03
C GLU A 515 -8.43 -18.19 -36.78
N GLU A 516 -9.01 -19.37 -36.94
CA GLU A 516 -10.36 -19.54 -37.52
C GLU A 516 -11.41 -18.85 -36.64
N ALA A 517 -11.40 -19.14 -35.33
CA ALA A 517 -12.32 -18.54 -34.36
C ALA A 517 -12.15 -17.00 -34.31
N LEU A 518 -10.91 -16.50 -34.38
CA LEU A 518 -10.62 -15.08 -34.38
C LEU A 518 -11.13 -14.39 -35.65
N ARG A 519 -11.03 -15.05 -36.80
CA ARG A 519 -11.53 -14.53 -38.09
C ARG A 519 -13.06 -14.44 -38.09
N GLU A 520 -13.74 -15.47 -37.57
CA GLU A 520 -15.20 -15.46 -37.38
C GLU A 520 -15.62 -14.35 -36.42
N ALA A 521 -14.92 -14.20 -35.30
CA ALA A 521 -15.18 -13.15 -34.31
C ALA A 521 -14.96 -11.73 -34.88
N LYS A 522 -13.89 -11.49 -35.65
CA LYS A 522 -13.63 -10.19 -36.28
C LYS A 522 -14.73 -9.78 -37.24
N ALA A 523 -15.22 -10.70 -38.07
CA ALA A 523 -16.32 -10.39 -39.02
C ALA A 523 -17.62 -9.98 -38.29
N ILE A 524 -17.91 -10.60 -37.15
CA ILE A 524 -19.09 -10.23 -36.34
C ILE A 524 -18.89 -8.89 -35.68
N VAL A 525 -17.71 -8.66 -35.07
CA VAL A 525 -17.39 -7.42 -34.39
C VAL A 525 -17.40 -6.23 -35.35
N GLU A 526 -16.86 -6.34 -36.54
CA GLU A 526 -16.89 -5.29 -37.55
C GLU A 526 -18.32 -4.89 -37.93
N LYS A 527 -19.20 -5.86 -38.14
CA LYS A 527 -20.60 -5.61 -38.45
C LYS A 527 -21.34 -4.95 -37.28
N GLU A 528 -21.17 -5.49 -36.06
CA GLU A 528 -21.78 -4.88 -34.86
C GLU A 528 -21.21 -3.49 -34.58
N HIS A 529 -19.92 -3.22 -34.88
CA HIS A 529 -19.30 -1.91 -34.75
C HIS A 529 -20.02 -0.86 -35.63
N GLU A 530 -20.22 -1.16 -36.91
CA GLU A 530 -20.92 -0.24 -37.80
C GLU A 530 -22.36 0.05 -37.32
N GLU A 531 -23.09 -0.97 -36.87
CA GLU A 531 -24.45 -0.83 -36.34
C GLU A 531 -24.46 0.03 -35.06
N VAL A 532 -23.53 -0.19 -34.12
CA VAL A 532 -23.44 0.56 -32.86
C VAL A 532 -23.01 2.01 -33.10
N VAL A 533 -22.10 2.25 -34.03
CA VAL A 533 -21.70 3.60 -34.45
C VAL A 533 -22.91 4.37 -35.04
N ALA A 534 -23.71 3.74 -35.88
CA ALA A 534 -24.93 4.33 -36.42
C ALA A 534 -25.99 4.67 -35.36
N LEU A 535 -26.02 3.90 -34.25
CA LEU A 535 -26.90 4.14 -33.09
C LEU A 535 -26.38 5.23 -32.15
N GLY A 536 -25.19 5.78 -32.41
CA GLY A 536 -24.59 6.84 -31.59
C GLY A 536 -23.57 6.36 -30.58
N GLY A 537 -23.04 5.13 -30.70
CA GLY A 537 -22.01 4.56 -29.87
C GLY A 537 -22.47 4.18 -28.47
N LEU A 538 -21.52 3.99 -27.55
CA LEU A 538 -21.77 3.63 -26.15
C LEU A 538 -22.41 4.82 -25.39
N HIS A 539 -23.49 4.54 -24.68
CA HIS A 539 -24.09 5.48 -23.75
C HIS A 539 -23.63 5.24 -22.30
N ILE A 540 -23.16 6.27 -21.63
CA ILE A 540 -22.77 6.25 -20.22
C ILE A 540 -23.88 6.88 -19.38
N LEU A 541 -24.42 6.14 -18.42
CA LEU A 541 -25.41 6.62 -17.48
C LEU A 541 -24.84 6.59 -16.06
N GLY A 542 -24.53 7.76 -15.50
CA GLY A 542 -24.16 7.91 -14.09
C GLY A 542 -25.41 8.03 -13.22
N THR A 543 -25.53 7.24 -12.18
CA THR A 543 -26.68 7.28 -11.27
C THR A 543 -26.51 8.26 -10.13
N GLU A 544 -25.29 8.71 -9.89
CA GLU A 544 -24.90 9.68 -8.87
C GLU A 544 -23.66 10.44 -9.31
N ARG A 545 -23.43 11.61 -8.72
CA ARG A 545 -22.14 12.28 -8.81
C ARG A 545 -21.23 11.78 -7.72
N HIS A 546 -19.97 11.50 -8.08
CA HIS A 546 -18.95 11.09 -7.13
C HIS A 546 -18.39 12.29 -6.34
N GLU A 547 -17.72 12.03 -5.25
CA GLU A 547 -17.05 13.06 -4.46
C GLU A 547 -15.98 13.83 -5.24
N SER A 548 -15.35 13.19 -6.22
CA SER A 548 -14.33 13.78 -7.09
C SER A 548 -14.84 13.86 -8.54
N ARG A 549 -14.65 15.02 -9.16
CA ARG A 549 -14.93 15.28 -10.59
C ARG A 549 -14.13 14.35 -11.50
N ARG A 550 -12.97 13.95 -11.06
CA ARG A 550 -12.07 13.04 -11.76
C ARG A 550 -12.73 11.68 -12.02
N ILE A 551 -13.39 11.12 -11.02
CA ILE A 551 -14.10 9.83 -11.14
C ILE A 551 -15.27 9.95 -12.15
N ASP A 552 -16.01 11.06 -12.12
CA ASP A 552 -17.05 11.33 -13.12
C ASP A 552 -16.47 11.39 -14.53
N ASN A 553 -15.32 12.05 -14.71
CA ASN A 553 -14.63 12.14 -16.00
C ASN A 553 -14.08 10.79 -16.47
N GLN A 554 -13.61 9.92 -15.56
CA GLN A 554 -13.20 8.56 -15.89
C GLN A 554 -14.38 7.73 -16.38
N LEU A 555 -15.54 7.85 -15.74
CA LEU A 555 -16.74 7.17 -16.17
C LEU A 555 -17.17 7.64 -17.57
N ARG A 556 -17.25 8.96 -17.80
CA ARG A 556 -17.54 9.53 -19.14
C ARG A 556 -16.52 9.09 -20.18
N GLY A 557 -15.24 9.01 -19.81
CA GLY A 557 -14.13 8.63 -20.68
C GLY A 557 -14.15 7.19 -21.18
N ARG A 558 -15.10 6.38 -20.71
CA ARG A 558 -15.32 5.03 -21.26
C ARG A 558 -16.02 5.03 -22.60
N ALA A 559 -16.67 6.14 -22.99
CA ALA A 559 -17.30 6.32 -24.29
C ALA A 559 -16.62 7.43 -25.11
N GLY A 560 -16.76 7.41 -26.43
CA GLY A 560 -16.21 8.42 -27.34
C GLY A 560 -14.70 8.30 -27.49
N ARG A 561 -14.16 7.11 -27.65
CA ARG A 561 -12.74 6.83 -27.81
C ARG A 561 -12.33 6.83 -29.28
N GLN A 562 -11.10 7.26 -29.58
CA GLN A 562 -10.51 7.18 -30.94
C GLN A 562 -11.38 7.83 -32.06
N GLY A 563 -12.18 8.83 -31.72
CA GLY A 563 -13.09 9.50 -32.64
C GLY A 563 -14.42 8.78 -32.86
N ASP A 564 -14.73 7.72 -32.11
CA ASP A 564 -16.03 7.07 -32.14
C ASP A 564 -17.10 7.96 -31.48
N PRO A 565 -18.38 7.84 -31.90
CA PRO A 565 -19.47 8.51 -31.22
C PRO A 565 -19.70 7.90 -29.84
N GLY A 566 -20.32 8.66 -28.98
CA GLY A 566 -20.74 8.26 -27.65
C GLY A 566 -21.58 9.32 -27.00
N SER A 567 -22.18 8.98 -25.86
CA SER A 567 -22.94 9.97 -25.09
C SER A 567 -22.83 9.68 -23.58
N SER A 568 -23.01 10.72 -22.78
CA SER A 568 -23.07 10.56 -21.32
C SER A 568 -24.19 11.40 -20.72
N ARG A 569 -24.78 10.90 -19.64
CA ARG A 569 -25.76 11.62 -18.81
C ARG A 569 -25.62 11.19 -17.36
N PHE A 570 -25.85 12.11 -16.43
CA PHE A 570 -26.01 11.80 -15.01
C PHE A 570 -27.46 12.07 -14.58
N ILE A 571 -28.06 11.10 -13.90
CA ILE A 571 -29.36 11.20 -13.25
C ILE A 571 -29.13 11.14 -11.75
N ILE A 572 -29.44 12.23 -11.07
CA ILE A 572 -29.12 12.43 -9.66
C ILE A 572 -30.34 12.81 -8.83
N SER A 573 -30.28 12.62 -7.52
CA SER A 573 -31.32 13.02 -6.57
C SER A 573 -30.78 14.06 -5.58
N LEU A 574 -31.68 14.88 -5.04
CA LEU A 574 -31.35 15.75 -3.90
C LEU A 574 -31.09 14.98 -2.62
N GLU A 575 -31.51 13.73 -2.58
CA GLU A 575 -31.29 12.82 -1.44
C GLU A 575 -29.99 12.03 -1.55
N ASP A 576 -29.26 12.13 -2.69
CA ASP A 576 -27.93 11.53 -2.83
C ASP A 576 -26.96 12.12 -1.79
N ASP A 577 -26.03 11.31 -1.27
CA ASP A 577 -25.16 11.68 -0.16
C ASP A 577 -24.35 12.95 -0.42
N LEU A 578 -23.79 13.11 -1.61
CA LEU A 578 -23.06 14.32 -1.98
C LEU A 578 -23.95 15.57 -1.86
N MET A 579 -25.21 15.48 -2.29
CA MET A 579 -26.17 16.57 -2.24
C MET A 579 -26.64 16.82 -0.81
N ARG A 580 -26.91 15.77 -0.05
CA ARG A 580 -27.37 15.85 1.34
C ARG A 580 -26.34 16.48 2.25
N ILE A 581 -25.06 16.08 2.11
CA ILE A 581 -23.97 16.48 3.02
C ILE A 581 -23.39 17.85 2.63
N PHE A 582 -23.17 18.10 1.35
CA PHE A 582 -22.36 19.24 0.90
C PHE A 582 -23.13 20.36 0.18
N ALA A 583 -24.31 20.07 -0.36
CA ALA A 583 -25.09 21.10 -1.07
C ALA A 583 -25.91 22.02 -0.15
N GLY A 584 -26.11 21.63 1.10
CA GLY A 584 -26.62 22.45 2.20
C GLY A 584 -28.05 22.96 2.05
N ASP A 585 -28.52 23.67 3.09
CA ASP A 585 -29.88 24.23 3.17
C ASP A 585 -30.17 25.28 2.10
N LYS A 586 -29.15 25.93 1.54
CA LYS A 586 -29.32 26.91 0.46
C LYS A 586 -29.85 26.28 -0.83
N LEU A 587 -29.38 25.10 -1.19
CA LEU A 587 -29.89 24.40 -2.36
C LEU A 587 -31.31 23.86 -2.11
N ARG A 588 -31.58 23.33 -0.91
CA ARG A 588 -32.94 22.93 -0.50
C ARG A 588 -33.92 24.10 -0.52
N SER A 589 -33.49 25.28 -0.04
CA SER A 589 -34.32 26.49 -0.07
C SER A 589 -34.57 26.98 -1.47
N MET A 590 -33.55 26.96 -2.34
CA MET A 590 -33.70 27.35 -3.75
C MET A 590 -34.64 26.41 -4.52
N MET A 591 -34.57 25.09 -4.22
CA MET A 591 -35.41 24.07 -4.85
C MET A 591 -36.88 24.16 -4.39
N LYS A 592 -37.12 24.49 -3.10
CA LYS A 592 -38.47 24.81 -2.61
C LYS A 592 -39.05 26.04 -3.31
N TRP A 593 -38.19 27.03 -3.58
CA TRP A 593 -38.59 28.25 -4.29
C TRP A 593 -38.87 27.99 -5.78
N LEU A 594 -38.17 27.03 -6.43
CA LEU A 594 -38.40 26.61 -7.83
C LEU A 594 -39.67 25.77 -8.03
N GLY A 595 -40.39 25.44 -6.95
CA GLY A 595 -41.71 24.80 -7.05
C GLY A 595 -41.66 23.41 -7.69
N MET A 596 -40.69 22.53 -7.32
CA MET A 596 -40.63 21.17 -7.86
C MET A 596 -41.87 20.36 -7.55
N GLU A 597 -42.67 20.10 -8.60
CA GLU A 597 -43.75 19.11 -8.52
C GLU A 597 -43.20 17.68 -8.56
N LYS A 598 -43.94 16.73 -8.01
CA LYS A 598 -43.56 15.33 -7.97
C LYS A 598 -43.45 14.78 -9.41
N GLY A 599 -42.30 14.15 -9.73
CA GLY A 599 -42.04 13.56 -11.06
C GLY A 599 -41.51 14.51 -12.13
N VAL A 600 -41.26 15.79 -11.82
CA VAL A 600 -40.69 16.75 -12.76
C VAL A 600 -39.19 16.83 -12.58
N ALA A 601 -38.46 16.52 -13.64
CA ALA A 601 -37.00 16.61 -13.67
C ALA A 601 -36.55 18.07 -13.94
N ILE A 602 -35.46 18.49 -13.29
CA ILE A 602 -34.83 19.77 -13.61
C ILE A 602 -33.55 19.53 -14.39
N GLU A 603 -33.47 20.09 -15.59
CA GLU A 603 -32.23 20.23 -16.35
C GLU A 603 -31.75 21.67 -16.25
N SER A 604 -30.76 21.97 -15.44
CA SER A 604 -30.25 23.33 -15.24
C SER A 604 -28.73 23.36 -15.16
N LYS A 605 -28.11 24.09 -16.07
CA LYS A 605 -26.67 24.38 -16.04
C LYS A 605 -26.24 25.08 -14.76
N THR A 606 -27.14 25.85 -14.11
CA THR A 606 -26.83 26.51 -12.84
C THR A 606 -26.71 25.53 -11.71
N VAL A 607 -27.58 24.51 -11.66
CA VAL A 607 -27.53 23.46 -10.63
C VAL A 607 -26.31 22.58 -10.84
N SER A 608 -25.97 22.18 -12.07
CA SER A 608 -24.76 21.43 -12.38
C SER A 608 -23.50 22.19 -11.92
N LYS A 609 -23.45 23.52 -12.08
CA LYS A 609 -22.33 24.34 -11.54
C LYS A 609 -22.27 24.35 -10.01
N GLN A 610 -23.41 24.31 -9.31
CA GLN A 610 -23.39 24.22 -7.84
C GLN A 610 -22.89 22.87 -7.36
N ILE A 611 -23.26 21.78 -8.05
CA ILE A 611 -22.73 20.44 -7.78
C ILE A 611 -21.21 20.41 -7.99
N GLU A 612 -20.71 20.96 -9.09
CA GLU A 612 -19.27 21.08 -9.34
C GLU A 612 -18.55 21.87 -8.23
N ARG A 613 -19.16 22.94 -7.70
CA ARG A 613 -18.61 23.68 -6.57
C ARG A 613 -18.58 22.84 -5.29
N ALA A 614 -19.62 22.05 -5.04
CA ALA A 614 -19.65 21.12 -3.92
C ALA A 614 -18.53 20.06 -4.05
N GLN A 615 -18.37 19.46 -5.23
CA GLN A 615 -17.27 18.53 -5.50
C GLN A 615 -15.90 19.17 -5.27
N LYS A 616 -15.65 20.39 -5.77
CA LYS A 616 -14.40 21.14 -5.52
C LYS A 616 -14.14 21.37 -4.02
N ALA A 617 -15.18 21.64 -3.25
CA ALA A 617 -15.02 21.81 -1.80
C ALA A 617 -14.66 20.49 -1.11
N VAL A 618 -15.24 19.37 -1.54
CA VAL A 618 -14.89 18.03 -1.04
C VAL A 618 -13.46 17.64 -1.43
N GLU A 619 -13.10 17.85 -2.70
CA GLU A 619 -11.73 17.61 -3.19
C GLU A 619 -10.69 18.39 -2.38
N ALA A 620 -10.92 19.68 -2.16
CA ALA A 620 -10.04 20.53 -1.35
C ALA A 620 -9.92 20.03 0.10
N ARG A 621 -11.05 19.64 0.72
CA ARG A 621 -11.05 19.08 2.09
C ARG A 621 -10.26 17.77 2.15
N ASN A 622 -10.47 16.89 1.19
CA ASN A 622 -9.76 15.61 1.12
C ASN A 622 -8.26 15.82 0.88
N PHE A 623 -7.88 16.78 0.04
CA PHE A 623 -6.48 17.17 -0.17
C PHE A 623 -5.84 17.67 1.12
N GLU A 624 -6.47 18.61 1.83
CA GLU A 624 -5.93 19.10 3.11
C GLU A 624 -5.81 18.00 4.16
N ALA A 625 -6.76 17.07 4.22
CA ALA A 625 -6.66 15.91 5.11
C ALA A 625 -5.45 15.01 4.76
N ARG A 626 -5.24 14.69 3.48
CA ARG A 626 -4.07 13.91 3.03
C ARG A 626 -2.76 14.66 3.32
N LYS A 627 -2.71 15.95 3.05
CA LYS A 627 -1.55 16.81 3.34
C LYS A 627 -1.24 16.88 4.83
N TYR A 628 -2.26 16.91 5.67
CA TYR A 628 -2.08 16.86 7.11
C TYR A 628 -1.44 15.55 7.56
N VAL A 629 -1.95 14.41 7.11
CA VAL A 629 -1.37 13.08 7.41
C VAL A 629 0.08 13.00 6.92
N LEU A 630 0.36 13.49 5.71
CA LEU A 630 1.69 13.48 5.14
C LEU A 630 2.70 14.27 5.97
N LYS A 631 2.31 15.42 6.55
CA LYS A 631 3.20 16.22 7.40
C LYS A 631 3.72 15.46 8.64
N TYR A 632 2.91 14.56 9.18
CA TYR A 632 3.33 13.68 10.27
C TYR A 632 4.21 12.54 9.76
N ASP A 633 3.86 11.95 8.63
CA ASP A 633 4.65 10.86 8.05
C ASP A 633 6.00 11.34 7.51
N ASP A 634 6.13 12.59 7.06
CA ASP A 634 7.42 13.17 6.65
C ASP A 634 8.44 13.21 7.81
N VAL A 635 7.98 13.40 9.05
CA VAL A 635 8.84 13.31 10.24
C VAL A 635 9.34 11.88 10.41
N MET A 636 8.42 10.92 10.33
CA MET A 636 8.75 9.49 10.41
C MET A 636 9.63 9.04 9.26
N ASN A 637 9.44 9.60 8.07
CA ASN A 637 10.24 9.24 6.91
C ASN A 637 11.72 9.58 7.08
N LYS A 638 12.05 10.74 7.65
CA LYS A 638 13.44 11.11 7.95
C LYS A 638 14.09 10.14 8.94
N GLN A 639 13.36 9.74 9.97
CA GLN A 639 13.83 8.76 10.94
C GLN A 639 14.01 7.38 10.27
N ARG A 640 13.05 6.97 9.43
CA ARG A 640 13.13 5.72 8.64
C ARG A 640 14.34 5.72 7.71
N GLU A 641 14.59 6.78 6.98
CA GLU A 641 15.76 6.93 6.11
C GLU A 641 17.07 6.78 6.88
N THR A 642 17.16 7.35 8.08
CA THR A 642 18.33 7.21 8.94
C THR A 642 18.55 5.76 9.37
N ILE A 643 17.51 5.10 9.87
CA ILE A 643 17.61 3.71 10.35
C ILE A 643 17.84 2.73 9.20
N TYR A 644 17.12 2.87 8.08
CA TYR A 644 17.31 2.00 6.93
C TYR A 644 18.66 2.26 6.25
N GLY A 645 19.17 3.50 6.26
CA GLY A 645 20.51 3.84 5.82
C GLY A 645 21.59 3.18 6.68
N LEU A 646 21.45 3.24 8.00
CA LEU A 646 22.33 2.55 8.94
C LEU A 646 22.29 1.02 8.72
N ARG A 647 21.10 0.45 8.62
CA ARG A 647 20.91 -0.97 8.34
C ARG A 647 21.57 -1.41 7.03
N ARG A 648 21.39 -0.63 5.97
CA ARG A 648 21.97 -0.89 4.65
C ARG A 648 23.51 -0.83 4.71
N ARG A 649 24.07 0.17 5.39
CA ARG A 649 25.52 0.26 5.60
C ARG A 649 26.05 -0.99 6.28
N LEU A 650 25.42 -1.44 7.37
CA LEU A 650 25.81 -2.67 8.10
C LEU A 650 25.70 -3.94 7.24
N LEU A 651 24.75 -4.00 6.31
CA LEU A 651 24.61 -5.14 5.40
C LEU A 651 25.70 -5.18 4.33
N PHE A 652 26.06 -4.03 3.74
CA PHE A 652 26.97 -3.96 2.60
C PHE A 652 28.45 -3.86 3.01
N GLU A 653 28.75 -3.24 4.13
CA GLU A 653 30.12 -3.19 4.65
C GLU A 653 30.51 -4.56 5.25
N LYS A 654 31.70 -5.03 4.90
CA LYS A 654 32.21 -6.33 5.39
C LYS A 654 32.92 -6.19 6.73
N ASP A 655 33.52 -5.03 7.00
CA ASP A 655 34.28 -4.74 8.21
C ASP A 655 33.66 -3.56 8.95
N HIS A 656 33.22 -3.79 10.19
CA HIS A 656 32.61 -2.79 11.07
C HIS A 656 33.54 -2.34 12.19
N ARG A 657 34.78 -2.80 12.19
CA ARG A 657 35.74 -2.55 13.29
C ARG A 657 35.97 -1.06 13.52
N GLU A 658 36.20 -0.31 12.43
CA GLU A 658 36.40 1.14 12.52
C GLU A 658 35.18 1.88 13.08
N TYR A 659 33.98 1.47 12.63
CA TYR A 659 32.72 2.02 13.13
C TYR A 659 32.48 1.71 14.63
N LEU A 660 32.87 0.50 15.11
CA LEU A 660 32.62 0.08 16.48
C LEU A 660 33.70 0.53 17.46
N VAL A 661 34.96 0.28 17.13
CA VAL A 661 36.11 0.45 18.06
C VAL A 661 37.22 1.33 17.48
N GLY A 662 36.97 2.06 16.39
CA GLY A 662 37.92 3.05 15.85
C GLY A 662 38.12 4.26 16.77
N GLU A 663 38.93 5.21 16.35
CA GLU A 663 39.23 6.45 17.11
C GLU A 663 37.96 7.28 17.41
N HIS A 664 37.00 7.27 16.47
CA HIS A 664 35.66 7.85 16.60
C HIS A 664 34.59 6.76 16.45
N GLY A 665 34.86 5.58 17.00
CA GLY A 665 33.91 4.47 17.01
C GLY A 665 32.91 4.60 18.13
N VAL A 666 31.73 4.00 17.91
CA VAL A 666 30.57 4.07 18.84
C VAL A 666 30.99 3.73 20.29
N ALA A 667 31.86 2.73 20.48
CA ALA A 667 32.27 2.33 21.81
C ALA A 667 33.17 3.36 22.50
N ARG A 668 34.02 4.07 21.74
CA ARG A 668 34.88 5.08 22.33
C ARG A 668 34.13 6.38 22.61
N ASP A 669 33.27 6.78 21.69
CA ASP A 669 32.46 7.97 21.89
C ASP A 669 31.50 7.80 23.08
N LEU A 670 30.88 6.63 23.22
CA LEU A 670 30.01 6.32 24.37
C LEU A 670 30.80 6.37 25.71
N LEU A 671 32.05 5.87 25.73
CA LEU A 671 32.87 5.96 26.93
C LEU A 671 33.20 7.42 27.28
N HIS A 672 33.48 8.23 26.26
CA HIS A 672 33.73 9.67 26.43
C HIS A 672 32.49 10.38 27.01
N ASP A 673 31.32 10.15 26.45
CA ASP A 673 30.04 10.75 26.91
C ASP A 673 29.74 10.36 28.37
N LEU A 674 29.91 9.09 28.74
CA LEU A 674 29.75 8.62 30.12
C LEU A 674 30.76 9.29 31.05
N THR A 675 32.02 9.42 30.62
CA THR A 675 33.04 10.07 31.40
C THR A 675 32.75 11.56 31.61
N GLU A 676 32.29 12.26 30.57
CA GLU A 676 31.93 13.68 30.69
C GLU A 676 30.68 13.86 31.56
N MET A 677 29.72 12.94 31.51
CA MET A 677 28.48 12.98 32.31
C MET A 677 28.77 12.83 33.81
N TYR A 678 29.54 11.83 34.21
CA TYR A 678 29.75 11.50 35.61
C TYR A 678 30.99 12.13 36.22
N LEU A 679 32.08 12.32 35.46
CA LEU A 679 33.38 12.82 35.89
C LEU A 679 33.71 14.19 35.31
N ASN A 680 32.74 15.08 35.21
CA ASN A 680 32.87 16.38 34.53
C ASN A 680 34.02 17.21 35.19
N PRO A 681 35.06 17.60 34.42
CA PRO A 681 36.20 18.35 34.95
C PRO A 681 35.84 19.73 35.51
N LYS A 682 34.67 20.29 35.15
CA LYS A 682 34.18 21.60 35.67
C LYS A 682 33.53 21.46 37.05
N VAL A 683 33.30 20.25 37.52
CA VAL A 683 32.70 19.94 38.83
C VAL A 683 33.80 19.45 39.78
N PRO A 684 33.80 19.88 41.07
CA PRO A 684 34.75 19.39 42.04
C PRO A 684 34.69 17.89 42.22
N ARG A 685 35.82 17.18 42.31
CA ARG A 685 35.95 15.72 42.37
C ARG A 685 35.08 15.06 43.42
N TYR A 686 34.85 15.70 44.58
CA TYR A 686 34.01 15.16 45.65
C TYR A 686 32.52 15.11 45.31
N ASN A 687 32.12 15.76 44.19
CA ASN A 687 30.75 15.73 43.64
C ASN A 687 30.62 14.76 42.42
N TRP A 688 31.70 14.07 42.06
CA TRP A 688 31.62 13.06 41.02
C TRP A 688 30.85 11.83 41.54
N ASP A 689 29.95 11.28 40.71
CA ASP A 689 29.25 10.04 41.03
C ASP A 689 30.05 8.85 40.51
N VAL A 690 31.12 8.54 41.27
CA VAL A 690 32.11 7.50 40.92
C VAL A 690 31.49 6.10 41.00
N ASP A 691 30.60 5.88 41.97
CA ASP A 691 30.00 4.56 42.17
C ASP A 691 29.05 4.20 41.01
N THR A 692 28.23 5.12 40.60
CA THR A 692 27.35 4.93 39.42
C THR A 692 28.15 4.79 38.13
N TYR A 693 29.18 5.61 37.95
CA TYR A 693 30.07 5.53 36.80
C TYR A 693 30.75 4.16 36.71
N ALA A 694 31.33 3.68 37.80
CA ALA A 694 32.00 2.38 37.82
C ALA A 694 31.04 1.22 37.51
N ALA A 695 29.85 1.25 38.10
CA ALA A 695 28.82 0.24 37.84
C ALA A 695 28.33 0.24 36.36
N GLU A 696 28.18 1.42 35.74
CA GLU A 696 27.81 1.52 34.31
C GLU A 696 28.93 1.02 33.40
N ILE A 697 30.19 1.41 33.66
CA ILE A 697 31.34 0.91 32.88
C ILE A 697 31.45 -0.61 32.98
N GLU A 698 31.37 -1.18 34.20
CA GLU A 698 31.36 -2.64 34.38
C GLU A 698 30.19 -3.30 33.61
N SER A 699 28.97 -2.71 33.69
CA SER A 699 27.80 -3.25 32.98
C SER A 699 27.92 -3.19 31.46
N ILE A 700 28.53 -2.12 30.91
CA ILE A 700 28.59 -1.90 29.48
C ILE A 700 29.83 -2.54 28.84
N TYR A 701 31.03 -2.35 29.45
CA TYR A 701 32.29 -2.80 28.86
C TYR A 701 32.81 -4.10 29.49
N GLY A 702 32.18 -4.59 30.57
CA GLY A 702 32.67 -5.76 31.31
C GLY A 702 34.04 -5.53 31.94
N VAL A 703 34.35 -4.32 32.36
CA VAL A 703 35.62 -3.88 32.94
C VAL A 703 35.34 -3.16 34.24
N ASP A 704 35.87 -3.68 35.38
CA ASP A 704 35.89 -2.94 36.63
C ASP A 704 36.97 -1.88 36.53
N PRO A 705 36.67 -0.57 36.62
CA PRO A 705 37.66 0.48 36.47
C PRO A 705 38.78 0.40 37.48
N ALA A 706 38.54 0.08 38.74
CA ALA A 706 39.50 0.02 39.80
C ALA A 706 40.35 -1.29 39.75
N VAL A 707 39.70 -2.43 39.53
CA VAL A 707 40.33 -3.76 39.59
C VAL A 707 41.04 -4.10 38.28
N ASP A 708 40.30 -3.97 37.14
CA ASP A 708 40.79 -4.43 35.84
C ASP A 708 41.65 -3.39 35.12
N ALA A 709 41.30 -2.08 35.22
CA ALA A 709 42.00 -1.00 34.56
C ALA A 709 42.95 -0.23 35.49
N GLY A 710 42.97 -0.52 36.80
CA GLY A 710 43.82 0.11 37.78
C GLY A 710 43.61 1.62 37.90
N VAL A 711 42.36 2.08 37.81
CA VAL A 711 41.97 3.47 37.90
C VAL A 711 41.93 3.92 39.34
N ASP A 712 42.63 5.05 39.66
CA ASP A 712 42.52 5.75 40.95
C ASP A 712 41.75 7.06 40.74
N PHE A 713 40.48 7.08 41.10
CA PHE A 713 39.58 8.23 40.97
C PHE A 713 40.00 9.43 41.81
N LYS A 714 40.92 9.25 42.78
CA LYS A 714 41.40 10.33 43.66
C LYS A 714 42.51 11.15 43.00
N THR A 715 43.34 10.51 42.18
CA THR A 715 44.57 11.15 41.65
C THR A 715 44.50 11.42 40.14
N MET A 716 43.85 10.56 39.37
CA MET A 716 43.82 10.62 37.91
C MET A 716 42.86 11.68 37.37
N SER A 717 43.16 12.26 36.21
CA SER A 717 42.24 13.13 35.47
C SER A 717 41.15 12.29 34.73
N PRO A 718 39.99 12.86 34.37
CA PRO A 718 38.97 12.18 33.62
C PRO A 718 39.50 11.56 32.30
N ALA A 719 40.37 12.28 31.59
CA ALA A 719 40.96 11.78 30.34
C ALA A 719 41.90 10.59 30.56
N GLU A 720 42.67 10.57 31.67
CA GLU A 720 43.51 9.41 32.02
C GLU A 720 42.69 8.20 32.46
N ILE A 721 41.56 8.44 33.15
CA ILE A 721 40.60 7.39 33.52
C ILE A 721 39.99 6.77 32.27
N GLU A 722 39.47 7.60 31.37
CA GLU A 722 38.89 7.18 30.09
C GLU A 722 39.90 6.36 29.28
N GLU A 723 41.13 6.84 29.09
CA GLU A 723 42.14 6.15 28.30
C GLU A 723 42.53 4.79 28.91
N ARG A 724 42.64 4.66 30.23
CA ARG A 724 42.92 3.37 30.87
C ARG A 724 41.79 2.37 30.72
N ILE A 725 40.56 2.80 30.90
CA ILE A 725 39.38 1.95 30.69
C ILE A 725 39.34 1.51 29.24
N TRP A 726 39.55 2.44 28.30
CA TRP A 726 39.57 2.14 26.88
C TRP A 726 40.63 1.11 26.50
N GLN A 727 41.85 1.27 26.96
CA GLN A 727 42.94 0.33 26.68
C GLN A 727 42.61 -1.08 27.19
N LYS A 728 41.98 -1.23 28.34
CA LYS A 728 41.57 -2.52 28.88
C LYS A 728 40.38 -3.12 28.07
N ALA A 729 39.39 -2.32 27.81
CA ALA A 729 38.24 -2.75 27.02
C ALA A 729 38.64 -3.16 25.59
N TYR A 730 39.49 -2.37 24.94
CA TYR A 730 40.01 -2.68 23.62
C TYR A 730 40.87 -3.93 23.59
N ALA A 731 41.73 -4.14 24.60
CA ALA A 731 42.51 -5.37 24.73
C ALA A 731 41.62 -6.61 24.87
N ASN A 732 40.57 -6.52 25.67
CA ASN A 732 39.61 -7.60 25.82
C ASN A 732 38.85 -7.89 24.48
N TYR A 733 38.55 -6.87 23.70
CA TYR A 733 37.95 -7.02 22.37
C TYR A 733 38.94 -7.70 21.39
N GLU A 734 40.21 -7.27 21.33
CA GLU A 734 41.23 -7.92 20.49
C GLU A 734 41.47 -9.39 20.88
N GLU A 735 41.41 -9.70 22.17
CA GLU A 735 41.55 -11.07 22.64
C GLU A 735 40.39 -11.95 22.13
N LYS A 736 39.17 -11.42 22.19
CA LYS A 736 37.98 -12.09 21.59
C LYS A 736 38.13 -12.31 20.09
N GLU A 737 38.65 -11.31 19.38
CA GLU A 737 38.89 -11.42 17.93
C GLU A 737 39.90 -12.53 17.61
N LYS A 738 40.96 -12.67 18.41
CA LYS A 738 41.97 -13.71 18.24
C LYS A 738 41.41 -15.12 18.52
N ILE A 739 40.50 -15.24 19.49
CA ILE A 739 39.91 -16.53 19.87
C ILE A 739 38.81 -16.95 18.86
N ILE A 740 37.96 -16.05 18.46
CA ILE A 740 36.81 -16.33 17.59
C ILE A 740 37.18 -16.38 16.10
N GLY A 741 38.22 -15.64 15.71
CA GLY A 741 38.53 -15.35 14.30
C GLY A 741 37.84 -14.09 13.81
N ALA A 742 38.56 -13.29 13.01
CA ALA A 742 38.09 -11.97 12.58
C ALA A 742 36.79 -12.04 11.73
N GLU A 743 36.68 -12.99 10.81
CA GLU A 743 35.54 -13.14 9.93
C GLU A 743 34.26 -13.51 10.71
N THR A 744 34.41 -14.45 11.64
CA THR A 744 33.31 -14.91 12.51
C THR A 744 32.86 -13.79 13.43
N LEU A 745 33.79 -13.02 14.02
CA LEU A 745 33.41 -11.88 14.85
C LEU A 745 32.68 -10.80 14.07
N ARG A 746 33.10 -10.45 12.82
CA ARG A 746 32.39 -9.50 11.95
C ARG A 746 30.97 -9.98 11.64
N ALA A 747 30.76 -11.29 11.46
CA ALA A 747 29.43 -11.85 11.25
C ALA A 747 28.53 -11.70 12.49
N TYR A 748 29.10 -11.92 13.69
CA TYR A 748 28.38 -11.70 14.95
C TYR A 748 28.05 -10.24 15.20
N GLU A 749 28.99 -9.34 15.01
CA GLU A 749 28.79 -7.89 15.14
C GLU A 749 27.63 -7.42 14.26
N ARG A 750 27.64 -7.79 12.99
CA ARG A 750 26.57 -7.47 12.06
C ARG A 750 25.22 -8.01 12.54
N PHE A 751 25.18 -9.27 12.94
CA PHE A 751 23.97 -9.91 13.42
C PHE A 751 23.42 -9.26 14.69
N ILE A 752 24.28 -8.96 15.65
CA ILE A 752 23.90 -8.31 16.92
C ILE A 752 23.37 -6.90 16.65
N MET A 753 24.10 -6.08 15.88
CA MET A 753 23.70 -4.72 15.54
C MET A 753 22.35 -4.68 14.82
N LEU A 754 22.15 -5.52 13.80
CA LEU A 754 20.88 -5.58 13.08
C LEU A 754 19.72 -5.98 14.01
N ASN A 755 19.93 -6.92 14.91
CA ASN A 755 18.89 -7.33 15.86
C ASN A 755 18.51 -6.21 16.84
N ILE A 756 19.52 -5.50 17.36
CA ILE A 756 19.30 -4.39 18.29
C ILE A 756 18.56 -3.26 17.59
N ILE A 757 19.00 -2.88 16.39
CA ILE A 757 18.35 -1.83 15.59
C ILE A 757 16.89 -2.22 15.32
N ASP A 758 16.61 -3.46 14.90
CA ASP A 758 15.25 -3.91 14.60
C ASP A 758 14.36 -3.91 15.84
N ALA A 759 14.85 -4.34 16.98
CA ALA A 759 14.10 -4.33 18.22
C ALA A 759 13.76 -2.89 18.66
N GLN A 760 14.77 -2.01 18.72
CA GLN A 760 14.59 -0.63 19.12
C GLN A 760 13.71 0.16 18.14
N TRP A 761 13.83 -0.10 16.82
CA TRP A 761 12.99 0.53 15.81
C TRP A 761 11.52 0.13 15.92
N LYS A 762 11.22 -1.14 16.19
CA LYS A 762 9.84 -1.62 16.42
C LYS A 762 9.21 -0.95 17.64
N ASP A 763 9.95 -0.88 18.74
CA ASP A 763 9.46 -0.23 19.97
C ASP A 763 9.26 1.27 19.75
N HIS A 764 10.13 1.90 18.96
CA HIS A 764 10.00 3.30 18.58
C HIS A 764 8.75 3.55 17.72
N LEU A 765 8.47 2.70 16.73
CA LEU A 765 7.26 2.80 15.90
C LEU A 765 6.00 2.75 16.78
N LEU A 766 5.93 1.83 17.73
CA LEU A 766 4.82 1.74 18.67
C LEU A 766 4.69 3.00 19.53
N SER A 767 5.81 3.50 20.07
CA SER A 767 5.81 4.70 20.89
C SER A 767 5.38 5.95 20.12
N ILE A 768 5.76 6.06 18.85
CA ILE A 768 5.34 7.16 17.97
C ILE A 768 3.85 7.05 17.62
N ASP A 769 3.33 5.85 17.41
CA ASP A 769 1.89 5.66 17.17
C ASP A 769 1.07 6.15 18.39
N HIS A 770 1.51 5.83 19.60
CA HIS A 770 0.90 6.36 20.85
C HIS A 770 1.02 7.89 20.93
N LEU A 771 2.18 8.46 20.64
CA LEU A 771 2.38 9.91 20.61
C LEU A 771 1.42 10.58 19.62
N ARG A 772 1.27 10.02 18.42
CA ARG A 772 0.39 10.55 17.37
C ARG A 772 -1.08 10.57 17.78
N GLN A 773 -1.54 9.57 18.53
CA GLN A 773 -2.91 9.50 19.03
C GLN A 773 -3.16 10.57 20.10
N GLY A 774 -2.19 10.78 21.02
CA GLY A 774 -2.31 11.74 22.11
C GLY A 774 -2.06 13.20 21.72
N ILE A 775 -1.30 13.47 20.66
CA ILE A 775 -0.81 14.82 20.36
C ILE A 775 -1.91 15.83 20.00
N GLY A 776 -3.07 15.35 19.52
CA GLY A 776 -4.20 16.22 19.22
C GLY A 776 -4.73 16.98 20.42
N LEU A 777 -4.57 16.44 21.62
CA LEU A 777 -5.00 17.07 22.88
C LEU A 777 -4.19 18.33 23.23
N VAL A 778 -2.97 18.43 22.74
CA VAL A 778 -2.08 19.58 22.96
C VAL A 778 -2.66 20.88 22.36
N GLY A 779 -3.51 20.74 21.33
CA GLY A 779 -4.24 21.87 20.74
C GLY A 779 -5.15 22.61 21.72
N TYR A 780 -5.66 21.96 22.74
CA TYR A 780 -6.42 22.62 23.81
C TYR A 780 -5.54 23.55 24.66
N GLY A 781 -4.24 23.28 24.72
CA GLY A 781 -3.23 24.11 25.37
C GLY A 781 -2.67 25.25 24.50
N GLN A 782 -3.32 25.57 23.36
CA GLN A 782 -2.91 26.59 22.38
C GLN A 782 -1.52 26.35 21.74
N LYS A 783 -1.01 25.14 21.77
CA LYS A 783 0.22 24.76 21.05
C LYS A 783 -0.15 24.10 19.73
N ASP A 784 0.72 24.30 18.71
CA ASP A 784 0.58 23.61 17.43
C ASP A 784 0.93 22.12 17.61
N PRO A 785 -0.03 21.19 17.39
CA PRO A 785 0.21 19.76 17.56
C PRO A 785 1.34 19.21 16.67
N LEU A 786 1.52 19.76 15.46
CA LEU A 786 2.57 19.32 14.55
C LEU A 786 3.97 19.73 15.04
N VAL A 787 4.10 20.93 15.58
CA VAL A 787 5.38 21.43 16.12
C VAL A 787 5.78 20.62 17.36
N GLU A 788 4.81 20.36 18.23
CA GLU A 788 5.06 19.56 19.43
C GLU A 788 5.36 18.10 19.08
N PHE A 789 4.65 17.51 18.10
CA PHE A 789 4.96 16.19 17.58
C PHE A 789 6.38 16.09 17.03
N LYS A 790 6.82 17.07 16.23
CA LYS A 790 8.20 17.10 15.70
C LYS A 790 9.23 17.10 16.81
N LYS A 791 9.01 17.90 17.86
CA LYS A 791 9.92 18.00 18.99
C LYS A 791 9.99 16.69 19.76
N GLN A 792 8.84 16.19 20.23
CA GLN A 792 8.79 14.98 21.04
C GLN A 792 9.28 13.74 20.27
N SER A 793 8.88 13.62 19.00
CA SER A 793 9.37 12.51 18.17
C SER A 793 10.88 12.57 17.92
N PHE A 794 11.45 13.77 17.83
CA PHE A 794 12.91 13.94 17.71
C PHE A 794 13.62 13.52 19.01
N ASP A 795 13.14 13.95 20.16
CA ASP A 795 13.70 13.60 21.46
C ASP A 795 13.65 12.07 21.66
N MET A 796 12.49 11.45 21.39
CA MET A 796 12.33 9.98 21.46
C MET A 796 13.24 9.23 20.47
N PHE A 797 13.47 9.79 19.29
CA PHE A 797 14.36 9.20 18.29
C PHE A 797 15.82 9.26 18.72
N GLN A 798 16.28 10.37 19.32
CA GLN A 798 17.61 10.47 19.88
C GLN A 798 17.83 9.48 21.01
N GLU A 799 16.90 9.38 21.96
CA GLU A 799 16.96 8.38 23.03
C GLU A 799 17.01 6.94 22.50
N MET A 800 16.32 6.66 21.39
CA MET A 800 16.39 5.36 20.72
C MET A 800 17.78 5.10 20.14
N LEU A 801 18.40 6.08 19.47
CA LEU A 801 19.76 5.96 18.93
C LEU A 801 20.77 5.72 20.05
N ASP A 802 20.67 6.48 21.14
CA ASP A 802 21.52 6.27 22.33
C ASP A 802 21.38 4.85 22.91
N ARG A 803 20.13 4.34 22.97
CA ARG A 803 19.88 2.95 23.39
C ARG A 803 20.44 1.93 22.41
N ILE A 804 20.42 2.19 21.11
CA ILE A 804 21.06 1.30 20.10
C ILE A 804 22.57 1.23 20.37
N ASP A 805 23.22 2.36 20.58
CA ASP A 805 24.65 2.44 20.82
C ASP A 805 25.05 1.75 22.13
N ILE A 806 24.37 2.06 23.23
CA ILE A 806 24.58 1.42 24.54
C ILE A 806 24.40 -0.10 24.45
N ASN A 807 23.28 -0.56 23.88
CA ASN A 807 22.98 -1.99 23.79
C ASN A 807 23.95 -2.72 22.86
N THR A 808 24.42 -2.06 21.79
CA THR A 808 25.42 -2.63 20.88
C THR A 808 26.74 -2.82 21.57
N VAL A 809 27.25 -1.79 22.23
CA VAL A 809 28.53 -1.88 22.99
C VAL A 809 28.39 -2.91 24.09
N LYS A 810 27.34 -2.85 24.88
CA LYS A 810 27.08 -3.81 25.97
C LYS A 810 27.04 -5.26 25.47
N ALA A 811 26.33 -5.53 24.36
CA ALA A 811 26.22 -6.89 23.83
C ALA A 811 27.57 -7.42 23.30
N LEU A 812 28.38 -6.57 22.67
CA LEU A 812 29.65 -6.96 22.08
C LEU A 812 30.75 -7.13 23.13
N PHE A 813 30.83 -6.20 24.08
CA PHE A 813 31.89 -6.27 25.11
C PHE A 813 31.61 -7.32 26.19
N ASN A 814 30.34 -7.66 26.43
CA ASN A 814 29.97 -8.76 27.34
C ASN A 814 29.78 -10.12 26.66
N LEU A 815 30.13 -10.24 25.38
CA LEU A 815 30.05 -11.49 24.64
C LEU A 815 30.95 -12.54 25.28
N GLN A 816 30.36 -13.63 25.78
CA GLN A 816 31.13 -14.78 26.33
C GLN A 816 31.48 -15.71 25.19
N VAL A 817 32.80 -15.99 25.08
CA VAL A 817 33.33 -16.88 24.05
C VAL A 817 33.32 -18.30 24.58
N VAL A 818 32.47 -19.15 24.01
CA VAL A 818 32.55 -20.59 24.20
C VAL A 818 33.26 -21.18 22.98
N VAL A 819 34.46 -21.70 23.17
CA VAL A 819 35.27 -22.24 22.06
C VAL A 819 34.55 -23.43 21.44
N ARG A 820 34.06 -23.22 20.21
CA ARG A 820 33.53 -24.24 19.33
C ARG A 820 34.25 -24.16 17.99
N ASP A 821 34.05 -25.19 17.13
CA ASP A 821 34.63 -25.17 15.80
C ASP A 821 34.04 -23.99 14.99
N GLU A 822 34.89 -23.23 14.32
CA GLU A 822 34.51 -21.99 13.57
C GLU A 822 33.42 -22.27 12.52
N GLN A 823 33.49 -23.43 11.87
CA GLN A 823 32.47 -23.84 10.88
C GLN A 823 31.11 -24.16 11.51
N GLU A 824 31.07 -24.77 12.68
CA GLU A 824 29.81 -25.06 13.40
C GLU A 824 29.12 -23.76 13.82
N GLU A 825 29.86 -22.72 14.15
CA GLU A 825 29.30 -21.47 14.63
C GLU A 825 28.79 -20.59 13.48
N ILE A 826 29.49 -20.58 12.35
CA ILE A 826 29.00 -19.93 11.12
C ILE A 826 27.66 -20.57 10.67
N GLU A 827 27.61 -21.92 10.67
CA GLU A 827 26.34 -22.64 10.36
C GLU A 827 25.22 -22.33 11.35
N ARG A 828 25.55 -22.12 12.63
CA ARG A 828 24.55 -21.74 13.64
C ARG A 828 24.01 -20.35 13.42
N ILE A 829 24.86 -19.39 13.10
CA ILE A 829 24.46 -18.02 12.74
C ILE A 829 23.55 -18.05 11.50
N GLU A 830 23.91 -18.82 10.48
CA GLU A 830 23.07 -18.96 9.29
C GLU A 830 21.71 -19.62 9.60
N ARG A 831 21.67 -20.65 10.46
CA ARG A 831 20.41 -21.26 10.91
C ARG A 831 19.53 -20.25 11.66
N LEU A 832 20.11 -19.44 12.53
CA LEU A 832 19.39 -18.39 13.26
C LEU A 832 18.84 -17.31 12.31
N LYS A 833 19.62 -16.91 11.30
CA LYS A 833 19.18 -15.99 10.24
C LYS A 833 17.98 -16.57 9.46
N ARG A 834 18.11 -17.81 9.00
CA ARG A 834 17.03 -18.53 8.28
C ARG A 834 15.77 -18.71 9.13
N GLN A 835 15.93 -18.96 10.43
CA GLN A 835 14.80 -19.10 11.36
C GLN A 835 14.06 -17.77 11.56
N LYS A 836 14.79 -16.65 11.70
CA LYS A 836 14.19 -15.31 11.81
C LYS A 836 13.53 -14.88 10.49
N ALA A 837 14.19 -15.11 9.35
CA ALA A 837 13.60 -14.85 8.03
C ALA A 837 12.28 -15.64 7.81
N ARG A 838 12.24 -16.92 8.24
CA ARG A 838 11.01 -17.73 8.19
C ARG A 838 9.91 -17.20 9.12
N ARG A 839 10.27 -16.71 10.32
CA ARG A 839 9.29 -16.09 11.23
C ARG A 839 8.75 -14.77 10.66
N GLY A 840 9.60 -13.97 10.03
CA GLY A 840 9.17 -12.76 9.31
C GLY A 840 8.27 -13.08 8.12
N ALA A 841 8.62 -14.09 7.32
CA ALA A 841 7.80 -14.55 6.19
C ALA A 841 6.47 -15.16 6.63
N ALA A 842 6.45 -15.93 7.75
CA ALA A 842 5.22 -16.50 8.30
C ALA A 842 4.27 -15.42 8.86
N ALA A 843 4.81 -14.36 9.45
CA ALA A 843 4.01 -13.21 9.89
C ALA A 843 3.41 -12.46 8.70
N TYR A 844 4.16 -12.38 7.60
CA TYR A 844 3.70 -11.76 6.35
C TYR A 844 2.60 -12.59 5.65
N THR A 845 2.79 -13.90 5.50
CA THR A 845 1.76 -14.79 4.91
C THR A 845 0.45 -14.74 5.70
N SER A 846 0.51 -14.69 7.03
CA SER A 846 -0.67 -14.55 7.88
C SER A 846 -1.39 -13.19 7.70
N ALA A 847 -0.65 -12.10 7.53
CA ALA A 847 -1.24 -10.78 7.28
C ALA A 847 -1.81 -10.65 5.85
N TYR A 848 -1.18 -11.30 4.86
CA TYR A 848 -1.60 -11.27 3.47
C TYR A 848 -2.76 -12.25 3.18
N GLU A 849 -2.76 -13.41 3.81
CA GLU A 849 -3.91 -14.33 3.76
C GLU A 849 -5.17 -13.67 4.32
N GLY A 850 -5.05 -12.80 5.32
CA GLY A 850 -6.16 -11.97 5.81
C GLY A 850 -6.70 -10.97 4.78
N VAL A 851 -5.85 -10.45 3.89
CA VAL A 851 -6.26 -9.52 2.82
C VAL A 851 -6.71 -10.25 1.55
N ALA A 852 -6.06 -11.36 1.21
CA ALA A 852 -6.40 -12.18 0.04
C ALA A 852 -7.65 -13.05 0.27
N ALA A 853 -7.88 -13.52 1.50
CA ALA A 853 -9.09 -14.28 1.85
C ALA A 853 -10.38 -13.45 1.77
N ALA A 854 -10.28 -12.12 1.71
CA ALA A 854 -11.42 -11.25 1.43
C ALA A 854 -11.84 -11.28 -0.06
N GLY A 855 -11.07 -11.89 -0.95
CA GLY A 855 -11.29 -11.95 -2.40
C GLY A 855 -11.56 -13.35 -2.98
N GLU A 856 -11.29 -14.42 -2.25
CA GLU A 856 -11.55 -15.78 -2.74
C GLU A 856 -12.75 -16.43 -2.03
N GLU A 857 -13.83 -16.66 -2.78
CA GLU A 857 -14.83 -17.65 -2.39
C GLU A 857 -14.14 -18.99 -2.19
N SER A 858 -14.43 -19.59 -1.05
CA SER A 858 -14.06 -20.91 -0.65
C SER A 858 -13.93 -21.88 -1.84
N LYS A 859 -12.73 -22.18 -2.29
CA LYS A 859 -12.47 -23.49 -2.83
C LYS A 859 -12.89 -24.46 -1.74
N LYS A 860 -13.93 -25.24 -2.01
CA LYS A 860 -14.37 -26.33 -1.14
C LYS A 860 -13.13 -27.06 -0.66
N HIS A 861 -12.82 -26.94 0.62
CA HIS A 861 -11.81 -27.76 1.25
C HIS A 861 -12.19 -29.20 0.95
N THR A 862 -11.48 -29.83 0.04
CA THR A 862 -11.42 -31.28 0.01
C THR A 862 -10.87 -31.66 1.36
N PRO A 863 -11.58 -32.47 2.15
CA PRO A 863 -11.11 -32.85 3.46
C PRO A 863 -9.74 -33.49 3.29
N PHE A 864 -8.75 -33.03 4.08
CA PHE A 864 -7.44 -33.65 4.12
C PHE A 864 -7.62 -35.11 4.52
N VAL A 865 -7.59 -36.00 3.55
CA VAL A 865 -7.59 -37.46 3.75
C VAL A 865 -6.19 -37.82 4.22
N ARG A 866 -6.03 -38.01 5.54
CA ARG A 866 -4.80 -38.56 6.11
C ARG A 866 -4.52 -39.89 5.47
N LYS A 867 -3.35 -40.08 4.90
CA LYS A 867 -2.89 -41.34 4.30
C LYS A 867 -2.78 -42.51 5.30
N GLN A 868 -2.93 -42.23 6.60
CA GLN A 868 -2.94 -43.25 7.65
C GLN A 868 -4.08 -42.94 8.66
N PRO A 869 -4.84 -43.91 9.11
CA PRO A 869 -5.89 -43.74 10.11
C PRO A 869 -5.31 -43.33 11.47
N LYS A 870 -6.01 -42.46 12.18
CA LYS A 870 -5.64 -42.00 13.52
C LYS A 870 -5.73 -43.18 14.51
N ILE A 871 -4.56 -43.68 14.96
CA ILE A 871 -4.52 -44.79 15.91
C ILE A 871 -4.98 -44.26 17.28
N LYS A 872 -6.01 -44.86 17.84
CA LYS A 872 -6.51 -44.51 19.19
C LYS A 872 -5.63 -45.18 20.27
N PRO A 873 -5.55 -44.62 21.49
CA PRO A 873 -4.72 -45.19 22.56
C PRO A 873 -4.94 -46.63 22.88
N ASN A 874 -6.12 -47.18 22.62
CA ASN A 874 -6.46 -48.57 22.88
C ASN A 874 -6.37 -49.51 21.66
N ASP A 875 -6.05 -49.00 20.47
CA ASP A 875 -5.86 -49.82 19.26
C ASP A 875 -4.56 -50.62 19.34
N PRO A 876 -4.47 -51.76 18.62
CA PRO A 876 -3.23 -52.51 18.52
C PRO A 876 -2.11 -51.66 17.95
N CYS A 877 -0.92 -51.76 18.50
CA CYS A 877 0.23 -50.97 18.03
C CYS A 877 0.67 -51.42 16.65
N PHE A 878 0.97 -50.47 15.78
CA PHE A 878 1.37 -50.69 14.39
C PHE A 878 2.71 -51.48 14.26
N CYS A 879 3.51 -51.63 15.34
CA CYS A 879 4.75 -52.40 15.33
C CYS A 879 4.54 -53.93 15.39
N GLY A 880 3.32 -54.43 15.38
CA GLY A 880 3.03 -55.87 15.42
C GLY A 880 3.26 -56.55 16.78
N SER A 881 3.53 -55.80 17.85
CA SER A 881 3.82 -56.34 19.19
C SER A 881 2.60 -56.96 19.92
N GLY A 882 1.38 -56.85 19.37
CA GLY A 882 0.14 -57.27 20.01
C GLY A 882 -0.30 -56.43 21.21
N LYS A 883 0.49 -55.42 21.59
CA LYS A 883 0.17 -54.49 22.70
C LYS A 883 -0.66 -53.32 22.21
N LYS A 884 -1.48 -52.75 23.12
CA LYS A 884 -2.23 -51.49 22.82
C LYS A 884 -1.25 -50.35 22.61
N TYR A 885 -1.57 -49.41 21.69
CA TYR A 885 -0.69 -48.27 21.32
C TYR A 885 -0.18 -47.49 22.54
N LYS A 886 -1.07 -47.15 23.50
CA LYS A 886 -0.71 -46.44 24.74
C LYS A 886 0.25 -47.23 25.69
N LYS A 887 0.42 -48.54 25.48
CA LYS A 887 1.34 -49.38 26.24
C LYS A 887 2.58 -49.83 25.43
N CYS A 888 2.78 -49.23 24.27
CA CYS A 888 3.89 -49.48 23.37
C CYS A 888 4.47 -48.11 22.90
N HIS A 889 4.28 -47.71 21.65
CA HIS A 889 4.82 -46.49 21.10
C HIS A 889 4.08 -45.19 21.56
N GLY A 890 2.92 -45.30 22.17
CA GLY A 890 2.19 -44.19 22.80
C GLY A 890 2.48 -44.01 24.29
N ALA A 891 3.48 -44.69 24.86
CA ALA A 891 3.85 -44.55 26.26
C ALA A 891 4.88 -43.42 26.50
N GLU A 892 5.49 -42.88 25.42
CA GLU A 892 6.52 -41.83 25.44
C GLU A 892 6.02 -40.49 24.88
N SER A 893 4.72 -40.34 24.61
CA SER A 893 4.12 -39.09 24.09
C SER A 893 3.23 -38.38 25.11
#